data_a5faf05d157edcddd958546a0ef361b9
#
_entry.id   a5faf05d157edcddd958546a0ef361b9
#
_cell.length_a   1.000
_cell.length_b   1.000
_cell.length_c   1.000
_cell.angle_alpha   90.00
_cell.angle_beta   90.00
_cell.angle_gamma   90.00
#
_symmetry.space_group_name_H-M   'P 1'
#
loop_
_entity.id
_entity.type
_entity.pdbx_description
1 polymer ?
#
loop_
_entity_poly.entity_id
_entity_poly.type
_entity_poly.pdbx_seq_one_letter_code
_entity_poly.pdbx_strand_id
1 'polypeptide(L)'
;MDYQNEDDMRQGSRVVQTHTIPALGLIHKSNPLIIRSTLTTMDEKYVESIWALLKSAIQEIQKKNNSGLSFEELYRNAYTMVLHKYGERLYTGLKEVVTQHLENKVREDVLRSLHNNFLQTLNLAWNDHQTSMVMIRDILMYMDRVYVQQNDVDNVYNLGLIIFRDQVVRYGCVRDHLRETLLGMVARERRGEVVDRSAIKNACQMLMLLGINNRQVYEEDFERPFLQQSAEFYRMESQKFLAENSASVYIKKVEARICEESERAKHYLDESTESRIVEVVEEELIKIHMKTIVEMENSGVVHMLKNQKTEDLGCMYKLFSRVSDGLRTVCDCVSQFLREQGRALVQEEHESTTNAVLYVQNLLDLKDRFDHFLHYSFNNDKNYKQMIASDFEYFLNLNPKSPEYLSLFIDDKLKKGVKGMTEQEIEGILDKTMVLFRFLQEKDVFERYYKQHLAKRLLLNKSVSDDSEKNMISKLKTECGCQFTSKLEGMFKDITVSNTIMDEFKDHVLTSGANLHGVDISVRVLTTGFWPTQSATPKCSMPTAPRDAFDAFRRFYLAKHSGRQLTLQPQLGSADLNAVFYGPRREESNCGGLDTPSSSSSIGNGSSTSGSQVSQRSSQCNTPRKHIIQVSTYQMCVLMLFNKRERLTYEEIQGETDIPERDLVRALQSLAMGKATQRILLKHPRTKEIESTNCFCVNDSFTSKLHRVKIQTVAAKGESEPERRETRNKVDEDRKHEIEAAIVRIMKARKRMPHNILVTEVTEQLRGRFLPSPVIIKKRIEGLIEREYLARTPEDRKVYTYVA
;
A
#
# COMPACT_ATOMS: atom_id res chain seq x y z
N MET A 1 -29.65 -22.92 -6.87
CA MET A 1 -30.48 -22.84 -8.06
C MET A 1 -29.54 -22.58 -9.20
N ASP A 2 -29.22 -23.68 -9.79
CA ASP A 2 -29.19 -24.14 -11.17
C ASP A 2 -28.05 -23.53 -12.00
N TYR A 3 -27.04 -24.30 -12.27
CA TYR A 3 -26.79 -25.39 -13.24
C TYR A 3 -26.79 -24.94 -14.70
N GLN A 4 -25.69 -25.32 -15.38
CA GLN A 4 -25.46 -25.52 -16.83
C GLN A 4 -25.02 -24.26 -17.59
N ASN A 5 -23.88 -24.20 -18.30
CA ASN A 5 -23.34 -25.16 -19.31
C ASN A 5 -21.86 -24.91 -19.53
N GLU A 6 -21.09 -25.99 -19.51
CA GLU A 6 -19.88 -26.19 -20.29
C GLU A 6 -20.27 -26.26 -21.79
N ASP A 7 -19.46 -25.69 -22.64
CA ASP A 7 -18.89 -26.27 -23.84
C ASP A 7 -18.45 -25.18 -24.83
N ASP A 8 -17.40 -25.55 -25.58
CA ASP A 8 -16.88 -24.95 -26.81
C ASP A 8 -15.91 -23.76 -26.72
N MET A 9 -14.61 -24.07 -26.74
CA MET A 9 -13.77 -23.73 -27.90
C MET A 9 -12.39 -24.40 -27.83
N ARG A 10 -12.31 -25.58 -28.44
CA ARG A 10 -11.05 -26.14 -28.95
C ARG A 10 -11.05 -25.95 -30.46
N GLN A 11 -10.07 -25.21 -30.96
CA GLN A 11 -9.55 -25.26 -32.34
C GLN A 11 -8.18 -24.51 -32.30
N GLY A 12 -7.07 -24.98 -32.82
CA GLY A 12 -6.80 -26.06 -33.71
C GLY A 12 -5.30 -26.18 -33.87
N SER A 13 -4.75 -27.36 -33.63
CA SER A 13 -3.41 -27.74 -34.07
C SER A 13 -3.53 -28.52 -35.36
N ARG A 14 -2.92 -28.00 -36.41
CA ARG A 14 -2.80 -28.69 -37.70
C ARG A 14 -1.85 -29.88 -37.56
N VAL A 15 -2.45 -31.04 -37.54
CA VAL A 15 -1.74 -32.32 -37.74
C VAL A 15 -1.47 -32.50 -39.23
N VAL A 16 -0.20 -32.67 -39.57
CA VAL A 16 0.23 -33.13 -40.91
C VAL A 16 -0.20 -34.57 -41.07
N GLN A 17 -1.09 -34.82 -42.00
CA GLN A 17 -1.53 -36.17 -42.38
C GLN A 17 -0.40 -36.90 -43.15
N THR A 18 0.14 -37.92 -42.54
CA THR A 18 0.87 -38.98 -43.24
C THR A 18 -0.15 -39.96 -43.84
N HIS A 19 -0.11 -40.13 -45.13
CA HIS A 19 -0.89 -41.11 -45.86
C HIS A 19 -0.52 -42.53 -45.43
N THR A 20 -1.41 -43.21 -44.74
CA THR A 20 -1.34 -44.66 -44.49
C THR A 20 -2.12 -45.37 -45.60
N ILE A 21 -1.44 -46.22 -46.33
CA ILE A 21 -2.03 -47.17 -47.29
C ILE A 21 -2.65 -48.33 -46.49
N PRO A 22 -3.89 -48.75 -46.78
CA PRO A 22 -4.57 -49.79 -45.98
C PRO A 22 -3.99 -51.18 -46.23
N ALA A 23 -3.66 -51.89 -45.15
CA ALA A 23 -3.33 -53.32 -45.16
C ALA A 23 -4.59 -54.15 -45.39
N LEU A 24 -4.60 -54.86 -46.50
CA LEU A 24 -5.56 -55.95 -46.76
C LEU A 24 -5.30 -57.13 -45.80
N GLY A 25 -6.24 -57.36 -44.93
CA GLY A 25 -6.26 -58.58 -44.13
C GLY A 25 -6.64 -59.81 -44.91
N LEU A 26 -5.84 -60.84 -44.83
CA LEU A 26 -6.22 -62.20 -45.12
C LEU A 26 -5.77 -63.12 -43.97
N ILE A 27 -6.76 -63.57 -43.20
CA ILE A 27 -6.59 -64.62 -42.23
C ILE A 27 -6.51 -65.96 -42.96
N HIS A 28 -5.35 -66.59 -42.89
CA HIS A 28 -5.28 -68.04 -43.07
C HIS A 28 -4.51 -68.69 -41.89
N LYS A 29 -5.26 -69.40 -41.06
CA LYS A 29 -4.69 -70.37 -40.13
C LYS A 29 -4.20 -71.56 -40.96
N SER A 30 -2.89 -71.77 -40.94
CA SER A 30 -2.29 -73.04 -41.34
C SER A 30 -1.09 -73.33 -40.44
N ASN A 31 -1.02 -74.52 -39.95
CA ASN A 31 -0.08 -75.16 -39.07
C ASN A 31 1.39 -74.77 -39.33
N PRO A 32 2.23 -74.71 -38.28
CA PRO A 32 3.68 -74.47 -38.47
C PRO A 32 4.30 -75.78 -38.98
N LEU A 33 4.50 -75.86 -40.25
CA LEU A 33 5.48 -76.79 -40.83
C LEU A 33 6.88 -76.29 -40.38
N ILE A 34 7.48 -77.03 -39.43
CA ILE A 34 8.88 -76.84 -39.05
C ILE A 34 9.67 -77.33 -40.27
N ILE A 35 9.94 -76.43 -41.23
CA ILE A 35 10.98 -76.60 -42.21
C ILE A 35 12.28 -76.23 -41.50
N ARG A 36 12.97 -77.27 -40.98
CA ARG A 36 14.42 -77.18 -40.75
C ARG A 36 15.07 -77.00 -42.12
N SER A 37 15.14 -75.77 -42.65
CA SER A 37 16.10 -75.44 -43.67
C SER A 37 17.48 -75.54 -43.01
N THR A 38 18.27 -76.48 -43.36
CA THR A 38 19.72 -76.48 -43.31
C THR A 38 20.13 -75.22 -44.02
N LEU A 39 20.47 -74.16 -43.27
CA LEU A 39 21.16 -72.99 -43.83
C LEU A 39 22.47 -73.55 -44.38
N THR A 40 22.55 -73.76 -45.63
CA THR A 40 23.82 -73.92 -46.38
C THR A 40 24.60 -72.63 -46.16
N THR A 41 25.75 -72.79 -45.50
CA THR A 41 26.70 -71.64 -45.36
C THR A 41 27.00 -71.12 -46.79
N MET A 42 26.68 -69.83 -46.99
CA MET A 42 27.01 -69.18 -48.25
C MET A 42 28.49 -69.27 -48.51
N ASP A 43 28.91 -69.52 -49.76
CA ASP A 43 30.31 -69.48 -50.19
C ASP A 43 30.87 -68.04 -49.83
N GLU A 44 31.94 -67.99 -49.07
CA GLU A 44 32.60 -66.77 -48.64
C GLU A 44 32.93 -65.84 -49.81
N LYS A 45 33.27 -66.42 -51.02
CA LYS A 45 33.51 -65.72 -52.26
C LYS A 45 32.23 -65.01 -52.79
N TYR A 46 31.08 -65.61 -52.60
CA TYR A 46 29.81 -65.02 -53.00
C TYR A 46 29.38 -63.89 -52.08
N VAL A 47 29.60 -64.03 -50.76
CA VAL A 47 29.37 -62.95 -49.82
C VAL A 47 30.27 -61.75 -50.17
N GLU A 48 31.54 -61.98 -50.51
CA GLU A 48 32.45 -60.91 -50.87
C GLU A 48 32.00 -60.20 -52.16
N SER A 49 31.44 -60.93 -53.14
CA SER A 49 30.95 -60.37 -54.39
C SER A 49 29.71 -59.47 -54.12
N ILE A 50 28.78 -59.89 -53.26
CA ILE A 50 27.62 -59.08 -52.85
C ILE A 50 28.09 -57.85 -52.13
N TRP A 51 29.00 -57.97 -51.14
CA TRP A 51 29.53 -56.82 -50.44
C TRP A 51 30.23 -55.85 -51.41
N ALA A 52 31.02 -56.33 -52.35
CA ALA A 52 31.68 -55.45 -53.36
C ALA A 52 30.65 -54.62 -54.14
N LEU A 53 29.55 -55.28 -54.57
CA LEU A 53 28.43 -54.59 -55.24
C LEU A 53 27.74 -53.55 -54.38
N LEU A 54 27.42 -53.85 -53.13
CA LEU A 54 26.82 -52.94 -52.17
C LEU A 54 27.79 -51.77 -51.82
N LYS A 55 29.08 -52.06 -51.63
CA LYS A 55 30.13 -51.07 -51.45
C LYS A 55 30.22 -50.07 -52.61
N SER A 56 30.22 -50.56 -53.83
CA SER A 56 30.23 -49.72 -55.01
C SER A 56 28.97 -48.86 -55.09
N ALA A 57 27.81 -49.44 -54.84
CA ALA A 57 26.54 -48.67 -54.81
C ALA A 57 26.55 -47.56 -53.78
N ILE A 58 26.99 -47.84 -52.55
CA ILE A 58 27.14 -46.85 -51.47
C ILE A 58 28.07 -45.70 -51.94
N GLN A 59 29.20 -46.03 -52.58
CA GLN A 59 30.14 -45.02 -53.11
C GLN A 59 29.54 -44.18 -54.24
N GLU A 60 28.70 -44.75 -55.11
CA GLU A 60 27.99 -43.96 -56.11
C GLU A 60 26.88 -43.08 -55.55
N ILE A 61 26.16 -43.53 -54.53
CA ILE A 61 25.23 -42.69 -53.75
C ILE A 61 25.95 -41.49 -53.14
N GLN A 62 27.12 -41.71 -52.52
CA GLN A 62 27.95 -40.67 -51.94
C GLN A 62 28.52 -39.67 -52.97
N LYS A 63 28.67 -40.11 -54.25
CA LYS A 63 29.02 -39.23 -55.38
C LYS A 63 27.86 -38.57 -56.06
N LYS A 64 26.64 -38.83 -55.63
CA LYS A 64 25.32 -38.38 -56.19
C LYS A 64 25.03 -38.96 -57.57
N ASN A 65 25.58 -40.08 -57.87
CA ASN A 65 25.41 -40.76 -59.15
C ASN A 65 24.43 -41.93 -59.00
N ASN A 66 23.17 -41.66 -58.81
CA ASN A 66 22.17 -42.65 -58.46
C ASN A 66 21.39 -43.23 -59.66
N SER A 67 21.55 -42.63 -60.81
CA SER A 67 20.74 -43.00 -62.06
C SER A 67 20.86 -44.41 -62.53
N GLY A 68 21.96 -45.09 -62.24
CA GLY A 68 22.21 -46.45 -62.62
C GLY A 68 21.97 -47.51 -61.56
N LEU A 69 21.46 -47.10 -60.35
CA LEU A 69 21.31 -48.03 -59.25
C LEU A 69 19.90 -48.63 -59.16
N SER A 70 19.84 -49.99 -59.07
CA SER A 70 18.59 -50.72 -58.86
C SER A 70 18.38 -50.91 -57.32
N PHE A 71 17.52 -50.08 -56.73
CA PHE A 71 17.26 -50.16 -55.26
C PHE A 71 16.68 -51.51 -54.80
N GLU A 72 15.86 -52.18 -55.68
CA GLU A 72 15.33 -53.51 -55.43
C GLU A 72 16.42 -54.57 -55.33
N GLU A 73 17.35 -54.53 -56.29
CA GLU A 73 18.47 -55.45 -56.31
C GLU A 73 19.41 -55.28 -55.15
N LEU A 74 19.73 -54.02 -54.79
CA LEU A 74 20.59 -53.68 -53.67
C LEU A 74 19.92 -54.10 -52.35
N TYR A 75 18.64 -53.83 -52.17
CA TYR A 75 17.89 -54.30 -51.01
C TYR A 75 17.87 -55.80 -50.84
N ARG A 76 17.62 -56.52 -51.92
CA ARG A 76 17.65 -58.00 -51.97
C ARG A 76 19.02 -58.56 -51.61
N ASN A 77 20.07 -57.96 -52.06
CA ASN A 77 21.45 -58.34 -51.72
C ASN A 77 21.76 -58.08 -50.26
N ALA A 78 21.38 -56.94 -49.69
CA ALA A 78 21.52 -56.63 -48.24
C ALA A 78 20.69 -57.60 -47.40
N TYR A 79 19.43 -57.83 -47.79
CA TYR A 79 18.57 -58.81 -47.16
C TYR A 79 19.21 -60.22 -47.07
N THR A 80 19.81 -60.64 -48.17
CA THR A 80 20.45 -61.99 -48.25
C THR A 80 21.65 -62.06 -47.32
N MET A 81 22.50 -61.06 -47.23
CA MET A 81 23.62 -61.02 -46.30
C MET A 81 23.14 -61.14 -44.84
N VAL A 82 22.12 -60.36 -44.42
CA VAL A 82 21.60 -60.34 -43.02
C VAL A 82 20.95 -61.69 -42.74
N LEU A 83 20.16 -62.25 -43.65
CA LEU A 83 19.52 -63.57 -43.45
C LEU A 83 20.52 -64.68 -43.21
N HIS A 84 21.66 -64.65 -43.88
CA HIS A 84 22.73 -65.65 -43.74
C HIS A 84 23.73 -65.32 -42.62
N LYS A 85 23.38 -64.35 -41.66
CA LYS A 85 24.19 -63.98 -40.50
C LYS A 85 25.47 -63.23 -40.78
N TYR A 86 25.61 -62.55 -41.92
CA TYR A 86 26.70 -61.65 -42.27
C TYR A 86 26.39 -60.17 -41.97
N GLY A 87 25.44 -59.93 -41.07
CA GLY A 87 25.04 -58.55 -40.69
C GLY A 87 26.20 -57.73 -40.09
N GLU A 88 27.08 -58.40 -39.31
CA GLU A 88 28.25 -57.72 -38.72
C GLU A 88 29.21 -57.23 -39.82
N ARG A 89 29.49 -58.02 -40.79
CA ARG A 89 30.34 -57.62 -41.89
C ARG A 89 29.74 -56.48 -42.71
N LEU A 90 28.44 -56.52 -42.98
CA LEU A 90 27.73 -55.48 -43.66
C LEU A 90 27.76 -54.16 -42.87
N TYR A 91 27.53 -54.24 -41.53
CA TYR A 91 27.57 -53.08 -40.67
C TYR A 91 28.94 -52.44 -40.50
N THR A 92 29.97 -53.25 -40.24
CA THR A 92 31.37 -52.83 -40.18
C THR A 92 31.86 -52.27 -41.48
N GLY A 93 31.55 -52.93 -42.62
CA GLY A 93 31.90 -52.46 -43.93
C GLY A 93 31.24 -51.11 -44.29
N LEU A 94 29.94 -50.96 -43.92
CA LEU A 94 29.26 -49.69 -44.10
C LEU A 94 29.97 -48.57 -43.33
N LYS A 95 30.27 -48.82 -42.00
CA LYS A 95 31.02 -47.89 -41.18
C LYS A 95 32.33 -47.46 -41.82
N GLU A 96 33.13 -48.41 -42.32
CA GLU A 96 34.41 -48.12 -42.97
C GLU A 96 34.25 -47.26 -44.23
N VAL A 97 33.31 -47.62 -45.15
CA VAL A 97 33.07 -46.89 -46.38
C VAL A 97 32.58 -45.46 -46.13
N VAL A 98 31.66 -45.27 -45.19
CA VAL A 98 31.15 -43.94 -44.83
C VAL A 98 32.28 -43.12 -44.18
N THR A 99 33.07 -43.74 -43.31
CA THR A 99 34.18 -43.06 -42.61
C THR A 99 35.22 -42.59 -43.65
N GLN A 100 35.66 -43.47 -44.54
CA GLN A 100 36.64 -43.15 -45.61
C GLN A 100 36.18 -42.01 -46.53
N HIS A 101 34.91 -41.98 -46.90
CA HIS A 101 34.35 -40.92 -47.74
C HIS A 101 34.33 -39.58 -46.97
N LEU A 102 33.90 -39.58 -45.75
CA LEU A 102 33.84 -38.38 -44.94
C LEU A 102 35.23 -37.82 -44.59
N GLU A 103 36.23 -38.73 -44.37
CA GLU A 103 37.60 -38.33 -44.09
C GLU A 103 38.33 -37.77 -45.30
N ASN A 104 38.30 -38.52 -46.42
CA ASN A 104 39.14 -38.23 -47.54
C ASN A 104 38.59 -37.19 -48.52
N LYS A 105 37.26 -36.96 -48.48
CA LYS A 105 36.61 -36.00 -49.39
C LYS A 105 35.90 -34.89 -48.65
N VAL A 106 34.91 -35.23 -47.86
CA VAL A 106 34.03 -34.23 -47.28
C VAL A 106 34.79 -33.34 -46.29
N ARG A 107 35.59 -33.93 -45.42
CA ARG A 107 36.42 -33.17 -44.46
C ARG A 107 37.45 -32.29 -45.19
N GLU A 108 38.08 -32.79 -46.21
CA GLU A 108 39.03 -31.97 -47.02
C GLU A 108 38.37 -30.80 -47.74
N ASP A 109 37.17 -30.99 -48.26
CA ASP A 109 36.42 -29.94 -48.96
C ASP A 109 36.00 -28.86 -47.94
N VAL A 110 35.58 -29.26 -46.75
CA VAL A 110 35.24 -28.34 -45.63
C VAL A 110 36.53 -27.60 -45.17
N LEU A 111 37.66 -28.28 -45.00
CA LEU A 111 38.92 -27.64 -44.63
C LEU A 111 39.40 -26.61 -45.64
N ARG A 112 39.26 -26.89 -46.95
CA ARG A 112 39.61 -25.91 -48.02
C ARG A 112 38.70 -24.66 -47.97
N SER A 113 37.48 -24.79 -47.47
CA SER A 113 36.50 -23.68 -47.38
C SER A 113 36.63 -22.82 -46.11
N LEU A 114 37.51 -23.14 -45.16
CA LEU A 114 37.64 -22.42 -43.89
C LEU A 114 37.78 -20.90 -44.02
N HIS A 115 38.44 -20.42 -45.08
CA HIS A 115 38.64 -19.00 -45.32
C HIS A 115 37.61 -18.37 -46.27
N ASN A 116 36.74 -19.18 -46.89
CA ASN A 116 35.73 -18.67 -47.81
C ASN A 116 34.51 -19.62 -47.89
N ASN A 117 33.33 -19.08 -47.64
CA ASN A 117 32.04 -19.79 -47.72
C ASN A 117 31.93 -21.07 -46.85
N PHE A 118 32.62 -21.08 -45.70
CA PHE A 118 32.68 -22.25 -44.81
C PHE A 118 31.32 -22.81 -44.43
N LEU A 119 30.40 -21.97 -43.89
CA LEU A 119 29.08 -22.43 -43.43
C LEU A 119 28.22 -22.97 -44.58
N GLN A 120 28.33 -22.37 -45.76
CA GLN A 120 27.60 -22.82 -46.93
C GLN A 120 28.12 -24.19 -47.41
N THR A 121 29.44 -24.37 -47.43
CA THR A 121 30.06 -25.65 -47.77
C THR A 121 29.72 -26.73 -46.76
N LEU A 122 29.81 -26.43 -45.48
CA LEU A 122 29.45 -27.38 -44.42
C LEU A 122 27.98 -27.77 -44.49
N ASN A 123 27.06 -26.81 -44.70
CA ASN A 123 25.63 -27.07 -44.81
C ASN A 123 25.32 -27.92 -46.07
N LEU A 124 25.97 -27.63 -47.18
CA LEU A 124 25.82 -28.46 -48.39
C LEU A 124 26.30 -29.89 -48.13
N ALA A 125 27.50 -30.07 -47.55
CA ALA A 125 28.04 -31.37 -47.19
C ALA A 125 27.13 -32.15 -46.25
N TRP A 126 26.52 -31.44 -45.27
CA TRP A 126 25.56 -31.99 -44.34
C TRP A 126 24.28 -32.49 -45.01
N ASN A 127 23.67 -31.67 -45.87
CA ASN A 127 22.45 -32.04 -46.61
C ASN A 127 22.70 -33.21 -47.55
N ASP A 128 23.85 -33.21 -48.24
CA ASP A 128 24.27 -34.31 -49.10
C ASP A 128 24.46 -35.60 -48.32
N HIS A 129 25.13 -35.53 -47.18
CA HIS A 129 25.32 -36.68 -46.29
C HIS A 129 24.00 -37.22 -45.77
N GLN A 130 23.10 -36.37 -45.30
CA GLN A 130 21.77 -36.78 -44.83
C GLN A 130 20.98 -37.49 -45.94
N THR A 131 20.97 -36.91 -47.15
CA THR A 131 20.29 -37.49 -48.28
C THR A 131 20.87 -38.87 -48.63
N SER A 132 22.21 -38.98 -48.68
CA SER A 132 22.92 -40.23 -48.92
C SER A 132 22.59 -41.28 -47.84
N MET A 133 22.60 -40.90 -46.55
CA MET A 133 22.29 -41.84 -45.48
C MET A 133 20.84 -42.31 -45.46
N VAL A 134 19.87 -41.48 -45.89
CA VAL A 134 18.48 -41.90 -46.06
C VAL A 134 18.38 -42.95 -47.15
N MET A 135 19.05 -42.78 -48.31
CA MET A 135 19.07 -43.76 -49.39
C MET A 135 19.72 -45.04 -48.92
N ILE A 136 20.87 -44.95 -48.22
CA ILE A 136 21.60 -46.14 -47.75
C ILE A 136 20.73 -46.87 -46.68
N ARG A 137 20.08 -46.16 -45.79
CA ARG A 137 19.15 -46.74 -44.80
C ARG A 137 18.02 -47.53 -45.49
N ASP A 138 17.43 -46.96 -46.53
CA ASP A 138 16.32 -47.61 -47.25
C ASP A 138 16.79 -48.90 -47.93
N ILE A 139 18.00 -48.94 -48.46
CA ILE A 139 18.63 -50.15 -48.98
C ILE A 139 18.93 -51.17 -47.88
N LEU A 140 19.38 -50.69 -46.69
CA LEU A 140 19.82 -51.56 -45.61
C LEU A 140 18.72 -51.73 -44.50
N MET A 141 17.49 -51.43 -44.83
CA MET A 141 16.36 -51.45 -43.84
C MET A 141 16.20 -52.79 -43.10
N TYR A 142 16.47 -53.89 -43.74
CA TYR A 142 16.41 -55.23 -43.15
C TYR A 142 17.53 -55.40 -42.09
N MET A 143 18.68 -54.83 -42.30
CA MET A 143 19.76 -54.80 -41.31
C MET A 143 19.35 -54.07 -40.06
N ASP A 144 18.70 -52.94 -40.17
CA ASP A 144 18.14 -52.18 -39.02
C ASP A 144 17.08 -52.97 -38.23
N ARG A 145 16.25 -53.75 -38.93
CA ARG A 145 15.20 -54.54 -38.33
C ARG A 145 15.69 -55.80 -37.60
N VAL A 146 16.78 -56.37 -38.04
CA VAL A 146 17.24 -57.69 -37.54
C VAL A 146 18.59 -57.56 -36.80
N TYR A 147 19.64 -57.13 -37.50
CA TYR A 147 20.98 -57.06 -36.89
C TYR A 147 21.13 -56.02 -35.82
N VAL A 148 20.66 -54.81 -36.12
CA VAL A 148 20.75 -53.67 -35.18
C VAL A 148 19.98 -53.98 -33.88
N GLN A 149 18.75 -54.49 -33.97
CA GLN A 149 17.96 -54.82 -32.79
C GLN A 149 18.50 -56.00 -31.99
N GLN A 150 19.17 -56.95 -32.65
CA GLN A 150 19.74 -58.12 -31.97
C GLN A 150 21.04 -57.83 -31.23
N ASN A 151 21.79 -56.81 -31.70
CA ASN A 151 23.15 -56.53 -31.20
C ASN A 151 23.22 -55.20 -30.42
N ASP A 152 22.08 -54.49 -30.24
CA ASP A 152 21.97 -53.20 -29.52
C ASP A 152 23.01 -52.15 -30.01
N VAL A 153 23.10 -52.03 -31.33
CA VAL A 153 23.98 -51.06 -32.02
C VAL A 153 23.11 -49.96 -32.68
N ASP A 154 23.77 -48.87 -33.07
CA ASP A 154 23.08 -47.74 -33.74
C ASP A 154 22.50 -48.13 -35.09
N ASN A 155 21.31 -47.68 -35.44
CA ASN A 155 20.74 -47.88 -36.77
C ASN A 155 21.58 -47.20 -37.85
N VAL A 156 21.40 -47.58 -39.10
CA VAL A 156 22.18 -47.11 -40.25
C VAL A 156 22.22 -45.59 -40.34
N TYR A 157 21.07 -44.93 -40.09
CA TYR A 157 21.00 -43.48 -40.17
C TYR A 157 21.76 -42.80 -39.02
N ASN A 158 21.55 -43.28 -37.78
CA ASN A 158 22.25 -42.76 -36.63
C ASN A 158 23.77 -43.03 -36.71
N LEU A 159 24.18 -44.18 -37.19
CA LEU A 159 25.58 -44.50 -37.45
C LEU A 159 26.21 -43.44 -38.38
N GLY A 160 25.51 -43.09 -39.47
CA GLY A 160 25.94 -42.03 -40.37
C GLY A 160 26.09 -40.67 -39.69
N LEU A 161 25.14 -40.32 -38.84
CA LEU A 161 25.21 -39.08 -38.03
C LEU A 161 26.40 -39.07 -37.06
N ILE A 162 26.66 -40.19 -36.38
CA ILE A 162 27.81 -40.35 -35.49
C ILE A 162 29.13 -40.14 -36.24
N ILE A 163 29.29 -40.79 -37.38
CA ILE A 163 30.51 -40.71 -38.18
C ILE A 163 30.71 -39.25 -38.69
N PHE A 164 29.64 -38.60 -39.19
CA PHE A 164 29.72 -37.20 -39.64
C PHE A 164 30.08 -36.25 -38.48
N ARG A 165 29.47 -36.46 -37.32
CA ARG A 165 29.81 -35.71 -36.10
C ARG A 165 31.30 -35.84 -35.79
N ASP A 166 31.82 -37.08 -35.71
CA ASP A 166 33.15 -37.36 -35.19
C ASP A 166 34.25 -37.05 -36.20
N GLN A 167 34.01 -37.31 -37.50
CA GLN A 167 35.02 -37.17 -38.56
C GLN A 167 35.03 -35.79 -39.25
N VAL A 168 33.90 -35.07 -39.22
CA VAL A 168 33.81 -33.78 -39.91
C VAL A 168 33.60 -32.65 -38.87
N VAL A 169 32.48 -32.66 -38.13
CA VAL A 169 32.11 -31.52 -37.30
C VAL A 169 33.01 -31.39 -36.07
N ARG A 170 33.32 -32.49 -35.37
CA ARG A 170 34.20 -32.50 -34.19
C ARG A 170 35.68 -32.66 -34.52
N TYR A 171 36.05 -32.63 -35.77
CA TYR A 171 37.46 -32.53 -36.14
C TYR A 171 38.00 -31.16 -35.65
N GLY A 172 39.10 -31.16 -34.86
CA GLY A 172 39.55 -30.02 -34.07
C GLY A 172 39.46 -28.67 -34.76
N CYS A 173 40.09 -28.49 -35.96
CA CYS A 173 40.06 -27.23 -36.68
C CYS A 173 38.65 -26.81 -37.16
N VAL A 174 37.82 -27.78 -37.55
CA VAL A 174 36.47 -27.53 -38.06
C VAL A 174 35.56 -27.14 -36.91
N ARG A 175 35.63 -27.87 -35.78
CA ARG A 175 34.88 -27.59 -34.57
C ARG A 175 35.13 -26.18 -34.05
N ASP A 176 36.37 -25.79 -33.85
CA ASP A 176 36.76 -24.49 -33.31
C ASP A 176 36.38 -23.36 -34.30
N HIS A 177 36.59 -23.56 -35.59
CA HIS A 177 36.21 -22.58 -36.62
C HIS A 177 34.70 -22.41 -36.74
N LEU A 178 33.92 -23.51 -36.65
CA LEU A 178 32.46 -23.47 -36.65
C LEU A 178 31.96 -22.64 -35.48
N ARG A 179 32.47 -22.93 -34.27
CA ARG A 179 32.12 -22.18 -33.04
C ARG A 179 32.46 -20.69 -33.19
N GLU A 180 33.71 -20.35 -33.58
CA GLU A 180 34.15 -18.96 -33.75
C GLU A 180 33.34 -18.21 -34.82
N THR A 181 33.02 -18.88 -35.94
CA THR A 181 32.21 -18.28 -37.01
C THR A 181 30.79 -17.98 -36.53
N LEU A 182 30.11 -18.93 -35.88
CA LEU A 182 28.76 -18.73 -35.37
C LEU A 182 28.71 -17.64 -34.29
N LEU A 183 29.61 -17.70 -33.33
CA LEU A 183 29.69 -16.69 -32.27
C LEU A 183 30.03 -15.30 -32.83
N GLY A 184 30.95 -15.23 -33.83
CA GLY A 184 31.30 -14.00 -34.54
C GLY A 184 30.13 -13.41 -35.31
N MET A 185 29.29 -14.23 -35.95
CA MET A 185 28.08 -13.75 -36.63
C MET A 185 27.07 -13.15 -35.65
N VAL A 186 26.80 -13.84 -34.54
CA VAL A 186 25.92 -13.30 -33.50
C VAL A 186 26.47 -11.99 -32.92
N ALA A 187 27.78 -11.91 -32.67
CA ALA A 187 28.40 -10.67 -32.16
C ALA A 187 28.32 -9.50 -33.16
N ARG A 188 28.40 -9.76 -34.47
CA ARG A 188 28.20 -8.73 -35.53
C ARG A 188 26.74 -8.29 -35.60
N GLU A 189 25.78 -9.21 -35.52
CA GLU A 189 24.38 -8.88 -35.53
C GLU A 189 24.00 -8.00 -34.28
N ARG A 190 24.55 -8.30 -33.10
CA ARG A 190 24.38 -7.47 -31.91
C ARG A 190 24.86 -6.03 -32.08
N ARG A 191 25.85 -5.83 -32.96
CA ARG A 191 26.36 -4.49 -33.33
C ARG A 191 25.55 -3.80 -34.43
N GLY A 192 24.54 -4.46 -34.96
CA GLY A 192 23.64 -3.93 -36.00
C GLY A 192 24.10 -4.28 -37.44
N GLU A 193 25.05 -5.18 -37.61
CA GLU A 193 25.50 -5.65 -38.93
C GLU A 193 24.49 -6.67 -39.48
N VAL A 194 24.30 -6.68 -40.78
CA VAL A 194 23.46 -7.68 -41.46
C VAL A 194 24.24 -9.00 -41.57
N VAL A 195 23.65 -10.09 -41.09
CA VAL A 195 24.20 -11.44 -41.10
C VAL A 195 23.23 -12.42 -41.75
N ASP A 196 23.79 -13.51 -42.30
CA ASP A 196 22.98 -14.60 -42.85
C ASP A 196 22.42 -15.46 -41.71
N ARG A 197 21.21 -15.12 -41.27
CA ARG A 197 20.47 -15.83 -40.20
C ARG A 197 20.15 -17.30 -40.62
N SER A 198 19.96 -17.55 -41.91
CA SER A 198 19.66 -18.89 -42.41
C SER A 198 20.86 -19.82 -42.24
N ALA A 199 22.08 -19.33 -42.47
CA ALA A 199 23.30 -20.09 -42.23
C ALA A 199 23.47 -20.50 -40.78
N ILE A 200 23.16 -19.57 -39.82
CA ILE A 200 23.21 -19.88 -38.38
C ILE A 200 22.15 -20.93 -38.03
N LYS A 201 20.92 -20.75 -38.52
CA LYS A 201 19.81 -21.68 -38.27
C LYS A 201 20.13 -23.10 -38.73
N ASN A 202 20.64 -23.24 -39.96
CA ASN A 202 21.00 -24.53 -40.52
C ASN A 202 22.12 -25.21 -39.70
N ALA A 203 23.11 -24.45 -39.26
CA ALA A 203 24.19 -24.97 -38.43
C ALA A 203 23.68 -25.42 -37.06
N CYS A 204 22.81 -24.63 -36.41
CA CYS A 204 22.19 -25.02 -35.13
C CYS A 204 21.33 -26.28 -35.25
N GLN A 205 20.52 -26.38 -36.32
CA GLN A 205 19.71 -27.57 -36.60
C GLN A 205 20.60 -28.80 -36.86
N MET A 206 21.70 -28.64 -37.60
CA MET A 206 22.68 -29.71 -37.79
C MET A 206 23.24 -30.20 -36.44
N LEU A 207 23.69 -29.29 -35.58
CA LEU A 207 24.22 -29.66 -34.26
C LEU A 207 23.19 -30.35 -33.36
N MET A 208 21.91 -29.95 -33.45
CA MET A 208 20.81 -30.63 -32.73
C MET A 208 20.61 -32.06 -33.25
N LEU A 209 20.57 -32.26 -34.57
CA LEU A 209 20.39 -33.58 -35.16
C LEU A 209 21.56 -34.51 -34.87
N LEU A 210 22.80 -33.99 -34.85
CA LEU A 210 24.00 -34.74 -34.50
C LEU A 210 24.03 -35.25 -33.06
N GLY A 211 23.22 -34.70 -32.16
CA GLY A 211 23.01 -35.20 -30.82
C GLY A 211 22.17 -36.48 -30.73
N ILE A 212 21.49 -36.85 -31.82
CA ILE A 212 20.61 -38.02 -31.99
C ILE A 212 19.44 -37.95 -31.02
N ASN A 213 19.56 -38.46 -29.79
CA ASN A 213 18.49 -38.53 -28.79
C ASN A 213 18.67 -37.48 -27.67
N ASN A 214 19.67 -36.61 -27.79
CA ASN A 214 19.98 -35.60 -26.79
C ASN A 214 20.51 -34.31 -27.43
N ARG A 215 20.61 -33.25 -26.59
CA ARG A 215 21.11 -31.94 -27.03
C ARG A 215 22.62 -31.74 -26.79
N GLN A 216 23.32 -32.75 -26.35
CA GLN A 216 24.67 -32.63 -25.84
C GLN A 216 25.64 -31.99 -26.85
N VAL A 217 25.56 -32.35 -28.14
CA VAL A 217 26.42 -31.79 -29.19
C VAL A 217 26.20 -30.29 -29.38
N TYR A 218 24.93 -29.88 -29.44
CA TYR A 218 24.54 -28.46 -29.54
C TYR A 218 24.97 -27.70 -28.27
N GLU A 219 24.72 -28.26 -27.08
CA GLU A 219 25.09 -27.63 -25.81
C GLU A 219 26.61 -27.46 -25.66
N GLU A 220 27.40 -28.49 -25.94
CA GLU A 220 28.86 -28.45 -25.76
C GLU A 220 29.59 -27.63 -26.83
N ASP A 221 29.17 -27.77 -28.06
CA ASP A 221 29.91 -27.21 -29.20
C ASP A 221 29.48 -25.78 -29.54
N PHE A 222 28.27 -25.37 -29.15
CA PHE A 222 27.72 -24.02 -29.43
C PHE A 222 27.10 -23.32 -28.24
N GLU A 223 26.08 -23.92 -27.56
CA GLU A 223 25.23 -23.21 -26.62
C GLU A 223 26.02 -22.68 -25.38
N ARG A 224 26.84 -23.52 -24.75
CA ARG A 224 27.63 -23.07 -23.59
C ARG A 224 28.60 -21.94 -23.91
N PRO A 225 29.42 -22.03 -24.98
CA PRO A 225 30.26 -20.92 -25.45
C PRO A 225 29.45 -19.67 -25.79
N PHE A 226 28.28 -19.83 -26.42
CA PHE A 226 27.39 -18.74 -26.76
C PHE A 226 26.87 -18.00 -25.51
N LEU A 227 26.38 -18.74 -24.52
CA LEU A 227 25.91 -18.15 -23.26
C LEU A 227 27.06 -17.45 -22.51
N GLN A 228 28.24 -18.04 -22.47
CA GLN A 228 29.43 -17.43 -21.86
C GLN A 228 29.83 -16.12 -22.56
N GLN A 229 29.96 -16.14 -23.89
CA GLN A 229 30.27 -14.93 -24.65
C GLN A 229 29.18 -13.86 -24.53
N SER A 230 27.92 -14.30 -24.43
CA SER A 230 26.80 -13.39 -24.21
C SER A 230 26.88 -12.72 -22.85
N ALA A 231 27.23 -13.46 -21.79
CA ALA A 231 27.45 -12.89 -20.46
C ALA A 231 28.56 -11.84 -20.45
N GLU A 232 29.68 -12.11 -21.09
CA GLU A 232 30.79 -11.14 -21.22
C GLU A 232 30.36 -9.88 -21.99
N PHE A 233 29.66 -10.07 -23.12
CA PHE A 233 29.17 -8.96 -23.93
C PHE A 233 28.22 -8.06 -23.11
N TYR A 234 27.22 -8.64 -22.43
CA TYR A 234 26.26 -7.87 -21.64
C TYR A 234 26.85 -7.27 -20.38
N ARG A 235 27.86 -7.89 -19.80
CA ARG A 235 28.61 -7.29 -18.68
C ARG A 235 29.33 -6.01 -19.12
N MET A 236 29.97 -6.00 -20.27
CA MET A 236 30.61 -4.80 -20.83
C MET A 236 29.58 -3.73 -21.22
N GLU A 237 28.46 -4.16 -21.82
CA GLU A 237 27.39 -3.24 -22.24
C GLU A 237 26.69 -2.64 -21.03
N SER A 238 26.46 -3.40 -19.94
CA SER A 238 25.84 -2.90 -18.72
C SER A 238 26.65 -1.78 -18.08
N GLN A 239 27.97 -1.94 -18.00
CA GLN A 239 28.87 -0.92 -17.45
C GLN A 239 28.81 0.37 -18.28
N LYS A 240 28.82 0.24 -19.60
CA LYS A 240 28.71 1.39 -20.51
C LYS A 240 27.34 2.08 -20.35
N PHE A 241 26.26 1.30 -20.33
CA PHE A 241 24.91 1.86 -20.18
C PHE A 241 24.71 2.56 -18.84
N LEU A 242 25.27 2.03 -17.75
CA LEU A 242 25.22 2.65 -16.43
C LEU A 242 26.00 3.97 -16.36
N ALA A 243 27.13 4.05 -17.05
CA ALA A 243 27.95 5.25 -17.08
C ALA A 243 27.35 6.39 -17.91
N GLU A 244 26.64 6.06 -19.00
CA GLU A 244 26.21 7.05 -20.00
C GLU A 244 24.72 7.45 -19.87
N ASN A 245 23.90 6.69 -19.13
CA ASN A 245 22.46 6.85 -19.18
C ASN A 245 21.83 7.01 -17.79
N SER A 246 20.68 7.69 -17.76
CA SER A 246 19.80 7.71 -16.61
C SER A 246 19.09 6.36 -16.40
N ALA A 247 18.59 6.10 -15.18
CA ALA A 247 17.86 4.87 -14.84
C ALA A 247 16.69 4.59 -15.80
N SER A 248 15.90 5.61 -16.16
CA SER A 248 14.76 5.45 -17.08
C SER A 248 15.19 5.03 -18.48
N VAL A 249 16.29 5.59 -18.98
CA VAL A 249 16.85 5.21 -20.31
C VAL A 249 17.48 3.84 -20.24
N TYR A 250 18.20 3.54 -19.15
CA TYR A 250 18.78 2.23 -18.91
C TYR A 250 17.73 1.12 -18.97
N ILE A 251 16.64 1.26 -18.22
CA ILE A 251 15.53 0.29 -18.16
C ILE A 251 14.98 0.01 -19.57
N LYS A 252 14.72 1.05 -20.37
CA LYS A 252 14.19 0.91 -21.72
C LYS A 252 15.18 0.21 -22.66
N LYS A 253 16.49 0.50 -22.52
CA LYS A 253 17.53 -0.20 -23.27
C LYS A 253 17.62 -1.67 -22.89
N VAL A 254 17.54 -2.00 -21.61
CA VAL A 254 17.55 -3.39 -21.13
C VAL A 254 16.33 -4.15 -21.65
N GLU A 255 15.13 -3.57 -21.57
CA GLU A 255 13.91 -4.17 -22.12
C GLU A 255 14.05 -4.44 -23.62
N ALA A 256 14.58 -3.48 -24.36
CA ALA A 256 14.85 -3.66 -25.79
C ALA A 256 15.84 -4.80 -26.05
N ARG A 257 16.94 -4.90 -25.28
CA ARG A 257 17.92 -5.99 -25.41
C ARG A 257 17.32 -7.37 -25.13
N ILE A 258 16.47 -7.48 -24.09
CA ILE A 258 15.77 -8.74 -23.79
C ILE A 258 14.86 -9.15 -24.96
N CYS A 259 14.11 -8.21 -25.54
CA CYS A 259 13.27 -8.47 -26.71
C CYS A 259 14.10 -8.90 -27.92
N GLU A 260 15.20 -8.21 -28.21
CA GLU A 260 16.10 -8.53 -29.32
C GLU A 260 16.70 -9.93 -29.17
N GLU A 261 17.14 -10.34 -27.97
CA GLU A 261 17.68 -11.71 -27.77
C GLU A 261 16.61 -12.78 -27.87
N SER A 262 15.39 -12.51 -27.34
CA SER A 262 14.26 -13.42 -27.51
C SER A 262 13.88 -13.61 -28.99
N GLU A 263 13.88 -12.52 -29.78
CA GLU A 263 13.64 -12.58 -31.22
C GLU A 263 14.76 -13.34 -31.94
N ARG A 264 16.04 -13.12 -31.62
CA ARG A 264 17.18 -13.85 -32.18
C ARG A 264 17.03 -15.33 -31.89
N ALA A 265 16.78 -15.71 -30.65
CA ALA A 265 16.60 -17.11 -30.27
C ALA A 265 15.50 -17.79 -31.09
N LYS A 266 14.35 -17.15 -31.24
CA LYS A 266 13.23 -17.69 -32.05
C LYS A 266 13.54 -17.80 -33.51
N HIS A 267 14.40 -16.94 -34.05
CA HIS A 267 14.68 -16.95 -35.46
C HIS A 267 15.60 -18.11 -35.89
N TYR A 268 16.67 -18.36 -35.14
CA TYR A 268 17.70 -19.27 -35.60
C TYR A 268 18.31 -20.19 -34.54
N LEU A 269 17.99 -20.03 -33.25
CA LEU A 269 18.42 -20.94 -32.18
C LEU A 269 17.38 -22.03 -31.92
N ASP A 270 17.74 -22.98 -31.09
CA ASP A 270 16.79 -23.95 -30.53
C ASP A 270 15.86 -23.29 -29.52
N GLU A 271 14.58 -23.67 -29.51
CA GLU A 271 13.55 -23.10 -28.65
C GLU A 271 13.94 -23.12 -27.17
N SER A 272 14.60 -24.16 -26.69
CA SER A 272 15.05 -24.29 -25.33
C SER A 272 16.19 -23.34 -24.92
N THR A 273 16.90 -22.75 -25.90
CA THR A 273 17.97 -21.76 -25.68
C THR A 273 17.42 -20.39 -25.35
N GLU A 274 16.16 -20.08 -25.77
CA GLU A 274 15.54 -18.77 -25.52
C GLU A 274 15.52 -18.44 -24.03
N SER A 275 15.01 -19.35 -23.20
CA SER A 275 14.94 -19.11 -21.74
C SER A 275 16.31 -18.93 -21.12
N ARG A 276 17.31 -19.68 -21.57
CA ARG A 276 18.69 -19.63 -21.05
C ARG A 276 19.40 -18.32 -21.41
N ILE A 277 19.26 -17.84 -22.64
CA ILE A 277 19.88 -16.58 -23.05
C ILE A 277 19.20 -15.38 -22.38
N VAL A 278 17.88 -15.41 -22.25
CA VAL A 278 17.14 -14.37 -21.51
C VAL A 278 17.59 -14.32 -20.05
N GLU A 279 17.76 -15.46 -19.39
CA GLU A 279 18.27 -15.53 -18.01
C GLU A 279 19.66 -14.90 -17.88
N VAL A 280 20.57 -15.17 -18.85
CA VAL A 280 21.90 -14.55 -18.87
C VAL A 280 21.81 -13.03 -19.03
N VAL A 281 20.94 -12.54 -19.91
CA VAL A 281 20.73 -11.10 -20.10
C VAL A 281 20.16 -10.45 -18.83
N GLU A 282 19.19 -11.10 -18.20
CA GLU A 282 18.57 -10.64 -16.95
C GLU A 282 19.58 -10.63 -15.78
N GLU A 283 20.43 -11.64 -15.67
CA GLU A 283 21.49 -11.70 -14.66
C GLU A 283 22.49 -10.55 -14.84
N GLU A 284 23.06 -10.36 -16.03
CA GLU A 284 24.12 -9.39 -16.30
C GLU A 284 23.64 -7.93 -16.38
N LEU A 285 22.43 -7.69 -16.93
CA LEU A 285 21.90 -6.33 -17.09
C LEU A 285 21.04 -5.87 -15.92
N ILE A 286 20.40 -6.79 -15.17
CA ILE A 286 19.48 -6.39 -14.09
C ILE A 286 20.02 -6.82 -12.74
N LYS A 287 20.18 -8.12 -12.51
CA LYS A 287 20.39 -8.68 -11.17
C LYS A 287 21.68 -8.19 -10.50
N ILE A 288 22.78 -8.18 -11.24
CA ILE A 288 24.08 -7.69 -10.73
C ILE A 288 24.01 -6.20 -10.37
N HIS A 289 23.22 -5.40 -11.09
CA HIS A 289 23.16 -3.96 -10.98
C HIS A 289 21.91 -3.41 -10.29
N MET A 290 21.03 -4.29 -9.73
CA MET A 290 19.75 -3.89 -9.14
C MET A 290 19.89 -2.71 -8.19
N LYS A 291 20.82 -2.80 -7.24
CA LYS A 291 21.01 -1.78 -6.22
C LYS A 291 21.50 -0.47 -6.83
N THR A 292 22.46 -0.54 -7.74
CA THR A 292 23.01 0.65 -8.43
C THR A 292 21.92 1.38 -9.23
N ILE A 293 21.06 0.65 -9.94
CA ILE A 293 19.96 1.24 -10.74
C ILE A 293 18.92 1.90 -9.84
N VAL A 294 18.54 1.26 -8.74
CA VAL A 294 17.56 1.76 -7.78
C VAL A 294 18.05 3.02 -7.06
N GLU A 295 19.33 3.03 -6.66
CA GLU A 295 19.97 4.12 -5.90
C GLU A 295 20.61 5.19 -6.78
N MET A 296 20.51 5.11 -8.11
CA MET A 296 21.17 6.04 -9.05
C MET A 296 20.80 7.51 -8.76
N GLU A 297 21.80 8.35 -8.56
CA GLU A 297 21.61 9.75 -8.30
C GLU A 297 20.84 10.44 -9.44
N ASN A 298 19.92 11.34 -9.10
CA ASN A 298 19.11 12.14 -10.02
C ASN A 298 18.24 11.38 -11.04
N SER A 299 18.19 10.06 -10.98
CA SER A 299 17.38 9.27 -11.93
C SER A 299 16.80 7.97 -11.32
N GLY A 300 17.27 7.53 -10.17
CA GLY A 300 16.80 6.30 -9.50
C GLY A 300 15.38 6.42 -8.91
N VAL A 301 14.99 5.42 -8.15
CA VAL A 301 13.63 5.32 -7.57
C VAL A 301 13.24 6.55 -6.77
N VAL A 302 14.13 7.06 -5.92
CA VAL A 302 13.86 8.26 -5.10
C VAL A 302 13.58 9.48 -5.97
N HIS A 303 14.32 9.67 -7.05
CA HIS A 303 14.08 10.75 -8.00
C HIS A 303 12.75 10.61 -8.74
N MET A 304 12.42 9.37 -9.15
CA MET A 304 11.15 9.08 -9.83
C MET A 304 9.96 9.34 -8.90
N LEU A 305 10.05 8.96 -7.61
CA LEU A 305 9.02 9.21 -6.60
C LEU A 305 8.83 10.71 -6.31
N LYS A 306 9.95 11.47 -6.19
CA LYS A 306 9.90 12.93 -5.97
C LYS A 306 9.23 13.66 -7.13
N ASN A 307 9.54 13.28 -8.36
CA ASN A 307 9.05 13.92 -9.59
C ASN A 307 7.80 13.25 -10.17
N GLN A 308 7.17 12.33 -9.45
CA GLN A 308 5.93 11.63 -9.84
C GLN A 308 6.00 10.97 -11.23
N LYS A 309 7.14 10.38 -11.57
CA LYS A 309 7.35 9.67 -12.85
C LYS A 309 6.73 8.26 -12.78
N THR A 310 5.42 8.20 -12.88
CA THR A 310 4.62 6.99 -12.71
C THR A 310 4.94 5.93 -13.75
N GLU A 311 5.14 6.33 -15.00
CA GLU A 311 5.46 5.44 -16.11
C GLU A 311 6.85 4.79 -15.95
N ASP A 312 7.87 5.57 -15.60
CA ASP A 312 9.23 5.06 -15.41
C ASP A 312 9.29 4.07 -14.23
N LEU A 313 8.56 4.37 -13.13
CA LEU A 313 8.41 3.44 -12.01
C LEU A 313 7.68 2.14 -12.43
N GLY A 314 6.67 2.24 -13.28
CA GLY A 314 5.97 1.07 -13.82
C GLY A 314 6.87 0.20 -14.71
N CYS A 315 7.69 0.82 -15.54
CA CYS A 315 8.69 0.11 -16.34
C CYS A 315 9.72 -0.58 -15.45
N MET A 316 10.20 0.11 -14.40
CA MET A 316 11.13 -0.47 -13.44
C MET A 316 10.51 -1.67 -12.71
N TYR A 317 9.28 -1.53 -12.21
CA TYR A 317 8.56 -2.62 -11.55
C TYR A 317 8.44 -3.85 -12.45
N LYS A 318 8.02 -3.65 -13.71
CA LYS A 318 7.89 -4.72 -14.70
C LYS A 318 9.22 -5.40 -15.00
N LEU A 319 10.29 -4.62 -15.17
CA LEU A 319 11.62 -5.16 -15.45
C LEU A 319 12.17 -5.94 -14.26
N PHE A 320 12.07 -5.39 -13.05
CA PHE A 320 12.58 -6.02 -11.83
C PHE A 320 11.75 -7.23 -11.36
N SER A 321 10.50 -7.36 -11.84
CA SER A 321 9.69 -8.57 -11.59
C SER A 321 10.26 -9.83 -12.25
N ARG A 322 11.17 -9.68 -13.22
CA ARG A 322 11.76 -10.77 -13.98
C ARG A 322 12.90 -11.46 -13.24
N VAL A 323 13.51 -10.79 -12.26
CA VAL A 323 14.67 -11.31 -11.50
C VAL A 323 14.31 -11.58 -10.04
N SER A 324 14.97 -12.58 -9.46
CA SER A 324 14.83 -12.86 -8.03
C SER A 324 15.29 -11.66 -7.19
N ASP A 325 14.54 -11.35 -6.11
CA ASP A 325 14.77 -10.22 -5.21
C ASP A 325 14.68 -8.81 -5.85
N GLY A 326 14.40 -8.70 -7.14
CA GLY A 326 14.28 -7.42 -7.83
C GLY A 326 13.18 -6.55 -7.25
N LEU A 327 11.96 -7.06 -7.15
CA LEU A 327 10.83 -6.34 -6.56
C LEU A 327 11.07 -5.96 -5.09
N ARG A 328 11.78 -6.82 -4.35
CA ARG A 328 12.12 -6.54 -2.95
C ARG A 328 13.07 -5.36 -2.84
N THR A 329 14.11 -5.31 -3.66
CA THR A 329 15.08 -4.20 -3.67
C THR A 329 14.39 -2.86 -3.97
N VAL A 330 13.49 -2.81 -4.93
CA VAL A 330 12.70 -1.61 -5.23
C VAL A 330 11.78 -1.27 -4.06
N CYS A 331 11.09 -2.26 -3.49
CA CYS A 331 10.18 -2.11 -2.35
C CYS A 331 10.90 -1.52 -1.12
N ASP A 332 12.10 -2.01 -0.80
CA ASP A 332 12.89 -1.52 0.33
C ASP A 332 13.30 -0.05 0.14
N CYS A 333 13.67 0.35 -1.08
CA CYS A 333 13.98 1.74 -1.40
C CYS A 333 12.73 2.66 -1.30
N VAL A 334 11.59 2.19 -1.83
CA VAL A 334 10.30 2.91 -1.72
C VAL A 334 9.90 3.07 -0.25
N SER A 335 10.05 2.02 0.55
CA SER A 335 9.77 2.03 1.99
C SER A 335 10.66 3.03 2.72
N GLN A 336 11.97 3.00 2.46
CA GLN A 336 12.90 3.96 3.07
C GLN A 336 12.50 5.40 2.76
N PHE A 337 12.22 5.70 1.49
CA PHE A 337 11.79 7.03 1.08
C PHE A 337 10.46 7.45 1.74
N LEU A 338 9.47 6.55 1.77
CA LEU A 338 8.19 6.80 2.44
C LEU A 338 8.38 7.11 3.92
N ARG A 339 9.20 6.32 4.62
CA ARG A 339 9.51 6.53 6.04
C ARG A 339 10.23 7.85 6.30
N GLU A 340 11.15 8.25 5.44
CA GLU A 340 11.82 9.55 5.53
C GLU A 340 10.84 10.71 5.37
N GLN A 341 9.98 10.66 4.34
CA GLN A 341 8.95 11.69 4.12
C GLN A 341 7.93 11.71 5.28
N GLY A 342 7.49 10.54 5.73
CA GLY A 342 6.56 10.43 6.84
C GLY A 342 7.15 10.96 8.15
N ARG A 343 8.40 10.64 8.48
CA ARG A 343 9.10 11.18 9.66
C ARG A 343 9.25 12.69 9.59
N ALA A 344 9.62 13.24 8.43
CA ALA A 344 9.75 14.68 8.25
C ALA A 344 8.41 15.37 8.57
N LEU A 345 7.29 14.91 8.02
CA LEU A 345 5.95 15.46 8.28
C LEU A 345 5.54 15.35 9.75
N VAL A 346 5.93 14.26 10.42
CA VAL A 346 5.54 13.99 11.82
C VAL A 346 6.41 14.74 12.80
N GLN A 347 7.68 15.06 12.48
CA GLN A 347 8.66 15.71 13.33
C GLN A 347 8.76 17.23 13.16
N GLU A 348 8.19 17.81 12.12
CA GLU A 348 8.20 19.27 11.84
C GLU A 348 7.54 20.14 12.91
N GLU A 349 7.33 19.61 14.13
CA GLU A 349 6.59 20.25 15.22
C GLU A 349 7.37 21.32 16.00
N HIS A 350 8.60 21.68 15.61
CA HIS A 350 9.46 22.50 16.46
C HIS A 350 9.28 24.02 16.39
N GLU A 351 8.50 24.56 15.45
CA GLU A 351 8.25 26.03 15.43
C GLU A 351 6.78 26.38 15.20
N SER A 352 6.17 26.93 16.24
CA SER A 352 4.93 27.71 16.26
C SER A 352 3.64 27.07 15.72
N THR A 353 2.71 26.78 16.64
CA THR A 353 1.27 26.54 16.36
C THR A 353 0.99 25.60 15.20
N THR A 354 1.36 24.34 15.33
CA THR A 354 1.05 23.30 14.36
C THR A 354 -0.46 23.25 14.12
N ASN A 355 -0.86 23.57 12.91
CA ASN A 355 -2.26 23.44 12.52
C ASN A 355 -2.58 21.95 12.34
N ALA A 356 -3.30 21.35 13.30
CA ALA A 356 -3.71 19.94 13.27
C ALA A 356 -4.41 19.56 11.96
N VAL A 357 -5.16 20.49 11.35
CA VAL A 357 -5.83 20.27 10.08
C VAL A 357 -4.81 20.12 8.94
N LEU A 358 -3.78 20.96 8.92
CA LEU A 358 -2.71 20.89 7.91
C LEU A 358 -1.88 19.62 8.07
N TYR A 359 -1.56 19.24 9.31
CA TYR A 359 -0.84 18.00 9.62
C TYR A 359 -1.53 16.78 9.02
N VAL A 360 -2.83 16.62 9.30
CA VAL A 360 -3.59 15.48 8.78
C VAL A 360 -3.75 15.57 7.25
N GLN A 361 -3.95 16.78 6.70
CA GLN A 361 -4.05 16.98 5.26
C GLN A 361 -2.78 16.53 4.54
N ASN A 362 -1.60 16.93 5.03
CA ASN A 362 -0.31 16.51 4.46
C ASN A 362 -0.12 14.99 4.49
N LEU A 363 -0.60 14.31 5.56
CA LEU A 363 -0.57 12.85 5.63
C LEU A 363 -1.53 12.19 4.62
N LEU A 364 -2.72 12.77 4.42
CA LEU A 364 -3.66 12.32 3.41
C LEU A 364 -3.09 12.48 1.99
N ASP A 365 -2.48 13.63 1.72
CA ASP A 365 -1.85 13.92 0.43
C ASP A 365 -0.66 12.97 0.16
N LEU A 366 0.12 12.67 1.19
CA LEU A 366 1.18 11.65 1.11
C LEU A 366 0.59 10.26 0.80
N LYS A 367 -0.49 9.89 1.48
CA LYS A 367 -1.17 8.60 1.26
C LYS A 367 -1.74 8.50 -0.15
N ASP A 368 -2.44 9.52 -0.61
CA ASP A 368 -3.01 9.58 -1.95
C ASP A 368 -1.92 9.45 -3.03
N ARG A 369 -0.76 10.10 -2.84
CA ARG A 369 0.39 9.98 -3.75
C ARG A 369 0.93 8.55 -3.81
N PHE A 370 1.09 7.88 -2.67
CA PHE A 370 1.57 6.49 -2.67
C PHE A 370 0.52 5.49 -3.14
N ASP A 371 -0.77 5.74 -2.93
CA ASP A 371 -1.86 4.95 -3.51
C ASP A 371 -1.91 5.10 -5.03
N HIS A 372 -1.60 6.28 -5.55
CA HIS A 372 -1.45 6.52 -6.98
C HIS A 372 -0.30 5.67 -7.56
N PHE A 373 0.88 5.66 -6.92
CA PHE A 373 1.98 4.79 -7.35
C PHE A 373 1.63 3.31 -7.25
N LEU A 374 0.96 2.90 -6.18
CA LEU A 374 0.51 1.52 -6.00
C LEU A 374 -0.39 1.08 -7.15
N HIS A 375 -1.32 1.93 -7.56
CA HIS A 375 -2.29 1.61 -8.60
C HIS A 375 -1.68 1.64 -10.01
N TYR A 376 -0.94 2.69 -10.34
CA TYR A 376 -0.48 2.93 -11.72
C TYR A 376 0.93 2.42 -12.01
N SER A 377 1.79 2.31 -10.99
CA SER A 377 3.17 1.86 -11.19
C SER A 377 3.42 0.44 -10.70
N PHE A 378 2.80 0.04 -9.59
CA PHE A 378 3.07 -1.25 -8.93
C PHE A 378 1.94 -2.27 -9.08
N ASN A 379 1.03 -2.06 -10.02
CA ASN A 379 -0.04 -3.00 -10.39
C ASN A 379 -0.86 -3.54 -9.19
N ASN A 380 -1.09 -2.74 -8.17
CA ASN A 380 -1.76 -3.11 -6.92
C ASN A 380 -1.13 -4.32 -6.19
N ASP A 381 0.18 -4.48 -6.28
CA ASP A 381 0.91 -5.57 -5.62
C ASP A 381 0.63 -5.61 -4.11
N LYS A 382 0.34 -6.81 -3.60
CA LYS A 382 -0.01 -7.02 -2.19
C LYS A 382 1.12 -6.68 -1.23
N ASN A 383 2.37 -6.97 -1.62
CA ASN A 383 3.55 -6.71 -0.79
C ASN A 383 3.79 -5.20 -0.66
N TYR A 384 3.68 -4.46 -1.76
CA TYR A 384 3.78 -2.99 -1.76
C TYR A 384 2.64 -2.34 -0.97
N LYS A 385 1.41 -2.85 -1.10
CA LYS A 385 0.27 -2.40 -0.31
C LYS A 385 0.49 -2.62 1.19
N GLN A 386 0.99 -3.79 1.56
CA GLN A 386 1.29 -4.12 2.96
C GLN A 386 2.46 -3.29 3.50
N MET A 387 3.51 -3.08 2.71
CA MET A 387 4.64 -2.23 3.05
C MET A 387 4.18 -0.79 3.32
N ILE A 388 3.40 -0.18 2.40
CA ILE A 388 2.86 1.18 2.59
C ILE A 388 2.05 1.25 3.88
N ALA A 389 1.18 0.27 4.15
CA ALA A 389 0.38 0.22 5.37
C ALA A 389 1.26 0.15 6.63
N SER A 390 2.27 -0.70 6.63
CA SER A 390 3.22 -0.86 7.74
C SER A 390 4.05 0.40 7.99
N ASP A 391 4.46 1.09 6.93
CA ASP A 391 5.24 2.31 7.05
C ASP A 391 4.40 3.47 7.57
N PHE A 392 3.15 3.61 7.11
CA PHE A 392 2.21 4.58 7.68
C PHE A 392 1.93 4.30 9.16
N GLU A 393 1.72 3.04 9.55
CA GLU A 393 1.59 2.64 10.95
C GLU A 393 2.83 3.04 11.75
N TYR A 394 4.03 2.79 11.22
CA TYR A 394 5.27 3.10 11.89
C TYR A 394 5.40 4.60 12.20
N PHE A 395 5.39 5.49 11.19
CA PHE A 395 5.68 6.89 11.43
C PHE A 395 4.51 7.67 12.04
N LEU A 396 3.26 7.29 11.79
CA LEU A 396 2.10 7.95 12.39
C LEU A 396 2.09 7.83 13.91
N ASN A 397 2.54 6.70 14.42
CA ASN A 397 2.58 6.43 15.87
C ASN A 397 3.86 6.96 16.55
N LEU A 398 4.80 7.56 15.82
CA LEU A 398 5.93 8.28 16.42
C LEU A 398 5.48 9.57 17.12
N ASN A 399 4.44 10.23 16.62
CA ASN A 399 3.89 11.42 17.25
C ASN A 399 2.72 11.05 18.18
N PRO A 400 2.88 11.20 19.50
CA PRO A 400 1.81 10.88 20.45
C PRO A 400 0.58 11.78 20.33
N LYS A 401 0.64 12.89 19.57
CA LYS A 401 -0.50 13.78 19.32
C LYS A 401 -1.31 13.39 18.09
N SER A 402 -0.88 12.42 17.30
CA SER A 402 -1.60 11.97 16.10
C SER A 402 -3.07 11.60 16.35
N PRO A 403 -3.45 10.89 17.43
CA PRO A 403 -4.85 10.63 17.74
C PRO A 403 -5.67 11.89 18.01
N GLU A 404 -5.09 12.86 18.72
CA GLU A 404 -5.71 14.18 18.99
C GLU A 404 -5.93 14.95 17.68
N TYR A 405 -4.88 15.05 16.85
CA TYR A 405 -4.92 15.78 15.57
C TYR A 405 -5.91 15.19 14.59
N LEU A 406 -5.97 13.87 14.51
CA LEU A 406 -6.96 13.19 13.67
C LEU A 406 -8.39 13.48 14.13
N SER A 407 -8.63 13.48 15.46
CA SER A 407 -9.92 13.85 16.03
C SER A 407 -10.29 15.32 15.76
N LEU A 408 -9.31 16.24 15.85
CA LEU A 408 -9.50 17.66 15.53
C LEU A 408 -9.80 17.90 14.04
N PHE A 409 -9.16 17.15 13.16
CA PHE A 409 -9.42 17.21 11.72
C PHE A 409 -10.85 16.79 11.38
N ILE A 410 -11.30 15.67 11.94
CA ILE A 410 -12.69 15.22 11.77
C ILE A 410 -13.66 16.25 12.35
N ASP A 411 -13.36 16.81 13.53
CA ASP A 411 -14.15 17.86 14.14
C ASP A 411 -14.27 19.11 13.25
N ASP A 412 -13.19 19.51 12.60
CA ASP A 412 -13.20 20.63 11.65
C ASP A 412 -14.11 20.36 10.45
N LYS A 413 -14.06 19.16 9.89
CA LYS A 413 -14.89 18.77 8.72
C LYS A 413 -16.37 18.60 9.06
N LEU A 414 -16.70 18.17 10.28
CA LEU A 414 -18.07 17.96 10.73
C LEU A 414 -18.74 19.20 11.35
N LYS A 415 -18.01 20.33 11.51
CA LYS A 415 -18.59 21.59 12.01
C LYS A 415 -19.29 22.40 10.92
N LYS A 416 -20.45 22.99 11.28
CA LYS A 416 -21.11 24.00 10.45
C LYS A 416 -20.18 25.17 10.14
N GLY A 417 -20.08 25.53 8.86
CA GLY A 417 -19.29 26.67 8.41
C GLY A 417 -18.06 26.31 7.56
N VAL A 418 -17.90 25.05 7.20
CA VAL A 418 -16.97 24.65 6.13
C VAL A 418 -17.55 25.18 4.81
N LYS A 419 -17.05 26.36 4.37
CA LYS A 419 -17.53 27.02 3.16
C LYS A 419 -17.08 26.23 1.93
N GLY A 420 -18.04 25.89 1.07
CA GLY A 420 -17.79 25.43 -0.29
C GLY A 420 -17.60 23.91 -0.48
N MET A 421 -17.88 23.08 0.52
CA MET A 421 -17.84 21.62 0.39
C MET A 421 -19.25 21.02 0.42
N THR A 422 -19.50 20.08 -0.46
CA THR A 422 -20.72 19.26 -0.47
C THR A 422 -20.64 18.14 0.58
N GLU A 423 -21.77 17.59 1.00
CA GLU A 423 -21.78 16.44 1.94
C GLU A 423 -21.02 15.22 1.39
N GLN A 424 -21.08 14.99 0.08
CA GLN A 424 -20.36 13.92 -0.59
C GLN A 424 -18.83 14.10 -0.53
N GLU A 425 -18.34 15.33 -0.72
CA GLU A 425 -16.92 15.64 -0.60
C GLU A 425 -16.43 15.45 0.84
N ILE A 426 -17.22 15.87 1.84
CA ILE A 426 -16.93 15.63 3.26
C ILE A 426 -16.87 14.14 3.53
N GLU A 427 -17.82 13.36 3.04
CA GLU A 427 -17.83 11.90 3.21
C GLU A 427 -16.59 11.24 2.61
N GLY A 428 -16.20 11.63 1.39
CA GLY A 428 -14.97 11.13 0.76
C GLY A 428 -13.71 11.45 1.56
N ILE A 429 -13.61 12.64 2.15
CA ILE A 429 -12.49 13.01 3.03
C ILE A 429 -12.50 12.18 4.31
N LEU A 430 -13.69 11.94 4.89
CA LEU A 430 -13.82 11.11 6.08
C LEU A 430 -13.44 9.66 5.81
N ASP A 431 -13.77 9.11 4.64
CA ASP A 431 -13.33 7.77 4.25
C ASP A 431 -11.81 7.66 4.16
N LYS A 432 -11.15 8.63 3.55
CA LYS A 432 -9.68 8.71 3.54
C LYS A 432 -9.10 8.85 4.96
N THR A 433 -9.76 9.64 5.80
CA THR A 433 -9.34 9.82 7.19
C THR A 433 -9.46 8.51 7.99
N MET A 434 -10.48 7.69 7.70
CA MET A 434 -10.64 6.37 8.31
C MET A 434 -9.52 5.40 7.91
N VAL A 435 -8.91 5.56 6.74
CA VAL A 435 -7.72 4.78 6.37
C VAL A 435 -6.54 5.13 7.31
N LEU A 436 -6.32 6.42 7.60
CA LEU A 436 -5.30 6.83 8.57
C LEU A 436 -5.63 6.35 9.99
N PHE A 437 -6.90 6.38 10.36
CA PHE A 437 -7.36 5.88 11.66
C PHE A 437 -7.02 4.40 11.88
N ARG A 438 -7.05 3.56 10.84
CA ARG A 438 -6.66 2.14 10.92
C ARG A 438 -5.22 1.97 11.40
N PHE A 439 -4.34 2.89 11.01
CA PHE A 439 -2.91 2.84 11.36
C PHE A 439 -2.62 3.33 12.78
N LEU A 440 -3.59 3.96 13.47
CA LEU A 440 -3.41 4.37 14.87
C LEU A 440 -3.36 3.15 15.79
N GLN A 441 -2.36 3.10 16.66
CA GLN A 441 -2.26 2.11 17.73
C GLN A 441 -3.07 2.52 18.97
N GLU A 442 -3.13 3.81 19.27
CA GLU A 442 -3.86 4.36 20.42
C GLU A 442 -5.27 4.85 20.05
N LYS A 443 -6.14 3.93 19.63
CA LYS A 443 -7.53 4.26 19.24
C LYS A 443 -8.40 4.71 20.41
N ASP A 444 -8.09 4.29 21.62
CA ASP A 444 -8.74 4.71 22.87
C ASP A 444 -8.48 6.19 23.20
N VAL A 445 -7.27 6.69 22.92
CA VAL A 445 -6.94 8.12 23.01
C VAL A 445 -7.76 8.92 22.00
N PHE A 446 -7.83 8.44 20.74
CA PHE A 446 -8.69 9.06 19.73
C PHE A 446 -10.16 9.08 20.18
N GLU A 447 -10.70 7.95 20.69
CA GLU A 447 -12.09 7.85 21.19
C GLU A 447 -12.39 8.95 22.19
N ARG A 448 -11.47 9.19 23.12
CA ARG A 448 -11.66 10.18 24.17
C ARG A 448 -11.74 11.60 23.61
N TYR A 449 -10.85 11.98 22.71
CA TYR A 449 -10.89 13.28 22.06
C TYR A 449 -12.11 13.44 21.16
N TYR A 450 -12.41 12.43 20.36
CA TYR A 450 -13.58 12.43 19.46
C TYR A 450 -14.88 12.59 20.25
N LYS A 451 -15.02 11.89 21.38
CA LYS A 451 -16.15 11.99 22.29
C LYS A 451 -16.33 13.41 22.84
N GLN A 452 -15.25 14.10 23.19
CA GLN A 452 -15.29 15.49 23.65
C GLN A 452 -15.74 16.44 22.53
N HIS A 453 -15.23 16.27 21.34
CA HIS A 453 -15.59 17.09 20.18
C HIS A 453 -17.05 16.85 19.76
N LEU A 454 -17.48 15.60 19.68
CA LEU A 454 -18.86 15.24 19.39
C LEU A 454 -19.83 15.85 20.41
N ALA A 455 -19.52 15.74 21.71
CA ALA A 455 -20.32 16.34 22.74
C ALA A 455 -20.51 17.85 22.53
N LYS A 456 -19.43 18.57 22.22
CA LYS A 456 -19.50 20.01 21.93
C LYS A 456 -20.33 20.32 20.68
N ARG A 457 -20.21 19.51 19.62
CA ARG A 457 -21.00 19.71 18.40
C ARG A 457 -22.48 19.49 18.63
N LEU A 458 -22.84 18.40 19.33
CA LEU A 458 -24.23 18.07 19.62
C LEU A 458 -24.89 19.10 20.55
N LEU A 459 -24.24 19.45 21.67
CA LEU A 459 -24.80 20.38 22.62
C LEU A 459 -24.94 21.82 22.10
N LEU A 460 -24.03 22.24 21.20
CA LEU A 460 -24.04 23.58 20.61
C LEU A 460 -24.73 23.67 19.25
N ASN A 461 -25.32 22.56 18.76
CA ASN A 461 -25.96 22.45 17.43
C ASN A 461 -25.04 22.93 16.31
N LYS A 462 -23.73 22.52 16.38
CA LYS A 462 -22.70 22.93 15.43
C LYS A 462 -22.37 21.87 14.39
N SER A 463 -23.01 20.72 14.38
CA SER A 463 -22.82 19.68 13.38
C SER A 463 -23.34 20.12 12.02
N VAL A 464 -22.66 19.73 10.95
CA VAL A 464 -23.09 19.98 9.55
C VAL A 464 -24.46 19.37 9.34
N SER A 465 -24.59 18.06 9.57
CA SER A 465 -25.87 17.34 9.59
C SER A 465 -25.81 16.19 10.60
N ASP A 466 -26.97 15.74 11.07
CA ASP A 466 -27.08 14.59 11.98
C ASP A 466 -26.73 13.29 11.25
N ASP A 467 -26.96 13.22 9.93
CA ASP A 467 -26.68 12.05 9.14
C ASP A 467 -25.17 11.88 8.87
N SER A 468 -24.43 12.97 8.65
CA SER A 468 -22.97 12.95 8.55
C SER A 468 -22.31 12.44 9.85
N GLU A 469 -22.87 12.86 11.02
CA GLU A 469 -22.37 12.38 12.32
C GLU A 469 -22.66 10.88 12.51
N LYS A 470 -23.88 10.42 12.21
CA LYS A 470 -24.26 8.99 12.29
C LYS A 470 -23.44 8.16 11.34
N ASN A 471 -23.19 8.64 10.11
CA ASN A 471 -22.34 7.97 9.13
C ASN A 471 -20.90 7.81 9.67
N MET A 472 -20.32 8.86 10.25
CA MET A 472 -19.00 8.78 10.89
C MET A 472 -18.95 7.74 12.01
N ILE A 473 -19.98 7.69 12.87
CA ILE A 473 -20.07 6.70 13.95
C ILE A 473 -20.23 5.29 13.37
N SER A 474 -20.98 5.12 12.29
CA SER A 474 -21.11 3.83 11.59
C SER A 474 -19.76 3.36 11.04
N LYS A 475 -18.96 4.25 10.45
CA LYS A 475 -17.60 3.94 10.01
C LYS A 475 -16.70 3.51 11.18
N LEU A 476 -16.73 4.22 12.30
CA LEU A 476 -16.01 3.83 13.51
C LEU A 476 -16.49 2.49 14.09
N LYS A 477 -17.79 2.20 14.01
CA LYS A 477 -18.38 0.92 14.44
C LYS A 477 -17.90 -0.25 13.59
N THR A 478 -17.79 -0.05 12.29
CA THR A 478 -17.26 -1.06 11.37
C THR A 478 -15.79 -1.39 11.67
N GLU A 479 -14.99 -0.38 12.02
CA GLU A 479 -13.55 -0.56 12.29
C GLU A 479 -13.25 -1.11 13.69
N CYS A 480 -13.96 -0.65 14.72
CA CYS A 480 -13.65 -0.95 16.12
C CYS A 480 -14.73 -1.75 16.87
N GLY A 481 -15.85 -2.02 16.21
CA GLY A 481 -16.97 -2.74 16.80
C GLY A 481 -17.92 -1.86 17.66
N CYS A 482 -19.06 -2.45 18.03
CA CYS A 482 -20.14 -1.74 18.74
C CYS A 482 -19.75 -1.28 20.15
N GLN A 483 -18.79 -1.96 20.78
CA GLN A 483 -18.34 -1.60 22.14
C GLN A 483 -17.65 -0.22 22.14
N PHE A 484 -16.91 0.12 21.10
CA PHE A 484 -16.26 1.41 20.90
C PHE A 484 -17.30 2.53 20.72
N THR A 485 -18.35 2.32 19.95
CA THR A 485 -19.33 3.35 19.57
C THR A 485 -20.52 3.44 20.51
N SER A 486 -20.73 2.50 21.42
CA SER A 486 -21.94 2.45 22.26
C SER A 486 -22.20 3.73 23.06
N LYS A 487 -21.15 4.37 23.57
CA LYS A 487 -21.24 5.63 24.29
C LYS A 487 -21.58 6.80 23.37
N LEU A 488 -21.03 6.80 22.15
CA LEU A 488 -21.29 7.81 21.11
C LEU A 488 -22.73 7.72 20.61
N GLU A 489 -23.21 6.51 20.34
CA GLU A 489 -24.61 6.24 19.97
C GLU A 489 -25.57 6.63 21.11
N GLY A 490 -25.17 6.37 22.37
CA GLY A 490 -25.91 6.79 23.56
C GLY A 490 -26.09 8.31 23.67
N MET A 491 -25.08 9.09 23.24
CA MET A 491 -25.18 10.55 23.21
C MET A 491 -26.26 11.04 22.24
N PHE A 492 -26.37 10.44 21.05
CA PHE A 492 -27.46 10.76 20.11
C PHE A 492 -28.83 10.41 20.67
N LYS A 493 -28.95 9.24 21.33
CA LYS A 493 -30.19 8.82 21.94
C LYS A 493 -30.62 9.80 23.05
N ASP A 494 -29.67 10.26 23.86
CA ASP A 494 -29.94 11.24 24.91
C ASP A 494 -30.46 12.58 24.36
N ILE A 495 -29.91 13.05 23.22
CA ILE A 495 -30.38 14.28 22.55
C ILE A 495 -31.81 14.12 22.07
N THR A 496 -32.13 12.99 21.40
CA THR A 496 -33.49 12.72 20.92
C THR A 496 -34.47 12.63 22.08
N VAL A 497 -34.16 11.87 23.13
CA VAL A 497 -35.00 11.74 24.32
C VAL A 497 -35.14 13.08 25.04
N SER A 498 -34.08 13.92 25.10
CA SER A 498 -34.14 15.25 25.71
C SER A 498 -35.11 16.17 24.99
N ASN A 499 -35.24 16.09 23.66
CA ASN A 499 -36.19 16.89 22.89
C ASN A 499 -37.63 16.53 23.30
N THR A 500 -37.96 15.23 23.36
CA THR A 500 -39.28 14.75 23.80
C THR A 500 -39.60 15.19 25.22
N ILE A 501 -38.62 15.07 26.15
CA ILE A 501 -38.82 15.52 27.56
C ILE A 501 -39.06 17.04 27.64
N MET A 502 -38.38 17.81 26.80
CA MET A 502 -38.58 19.26 26.78
C MET A 502 -39.95 19.67 26.25
N ASP A 503 -40.46 18.98 25.23
CA ASP A 503 -41.81 19.26 24.72
C ASP A 503 -42.84 18.91 25.76
N GLU A 504 -42.73 17.78 26.46
CA GLU A 504 -43.60 17.41 27.58
C GLU A 504 -43.48 18.40 28.76
N PHE A 505 -42.29 18.93 29.02
CA PHE A 505 -42.12 19.96 30.07
C PHE A 505 -42.80 21.27 29.69
N LYS A 506 -42.74 21.71 28.42
CA LYS A 506 -43.44 22.91 27.96
C LYS A 506 -44.96 22.76 28.14
N ASP A 507 -45.50 21.60 27.76
CA ASP A 507 -46.93 21.30 27.97
C ASP A 507 -47.29 21.29 29.46
N HIS A 508 -46.41 20.76 30.31
CA HIS A 508 -46.60 20.78 31.75
C HIS A 508 -46.60 22.20 32.30
N VAL A 509 -45.70 23.08 31.85
CA VAL A 509 -45.65 24.48 32.29
C VAL A 509 -46.91 25.22 31.86
N LEU A 510 -47.43 24.98 30.64
CA LEU A 510 -48.66 25.57 30.15
C LEU A 510 -49.88 25.12 30.97
N THR A 511 -49.94 23.84 31.35
CA THR A 511 -51.08 23.26 32.08
C THR A 511 -51.05 23.58 33.59
N SER A 512 -49.83 23.61 34.19
CA SER A 512 -49.67 23.86 35.64
C SER A 512 -49.60 25.36 36.00
N GLY A 513 -49.47 26.25 35.03
CA GLY A 513 -49.27 27.68 35.26
C GLY A 513 -48.00 28.04 35.98
N ALA A 514 -46.95 27.17 35.91
CA ALA A 514 -45.70 27.39 36.62
C ALA A 514 -44.98 28.67 36.13
N ASN A 515 -44.66 29.58 37.06
CA ASN A 515 -43.93 30.79 36.74
C ASN A 515 -42.44 30.54 36.60
N LEU A 516 -41.92 30.73 35.40
CA LEU A 516 -40.50 30.62 35.10
C LEU A 516 -39.75 31.96 35.14
N HIS A 517 -40.32 32.98 35.76
CA HIS A 517 -39.76 34.34 35.88
C HIS A 517 -39.31 34.97 34.55
N GLY A 518 -40.02 34.65 33.47
CA GLY A 518 -39.67 35.15 32.11
C GLY A 518 -38.45 34.50 31.50
N VAL A 519 -37.95 33.40 32.04
CA VAL A 519 -36.83 32.62 31.53
C VAL A 519 -37.39 31.54 30.60
N ASP A 520 -36.96 31.54 29.35
CA ASP A 520 -37.15 30.42 28.40
C ASP A 520 -36.00 29.41 28.62
N ILE A 521 -36.33 28.26 29.19
CA ILE A 521 -35.36 27.22 29.54
C ILE A 521 -35.42 26.05 28.56
N SER A 522 -34.26 25.59 28.09
CA SER A 522 -34.10 24.35 27.33
C SER A 522 -33.06 23.46 27.99
N VAL A 523 -33.49 22.29 28.47
CA VAL A 523 -32.64 21.34 29.20
C VAL A 523 -32.32 20.13 28.30
N ARG A 524 -31.04 19.75 28.28
CA ARG A 524 -30.58 18.48 27.73
C ARG A 524 -30.22 17.52 28.85
N VAL A 525 -30.94 16.40 28.95
CA VAL A 525 -30.70 15.36 29.94
C VAL A 525 -29.65 14.39 29.42
N LEU A 526 -28.53 14.30 30.10
CA LEU A 526 -27.33 13.57 29.67
C LEU A 526 -27.12 12.36 30.59
N THR A 527 -26.96 11.17 30.03
CA THR A 527 -26.69 9.97 30.83
C THR A 527 -25.23 9.96 31.29
N THR A 528 -25.02 9.81 32.61
CA THR A 528 -23.68 9.68 33.19
C THR A 528 -22.92 8.51 32.52
N GLY A 529 -21.65 8.75 32.14
CA GLY A 529 -20.78 7.77 31.48
C GLY A 529 -20.82 7.80 29.95
N PHE A 530 -21.88 8.30 29.31
CA PHE A 530 -21.89 8.53 27.85
C PHE A 530 -21.20 9.86 27.52
N TRP A 531 -21.43 10.89 28.26
CA TRP A 531 -20.89 12.23 28.05
C TRP A 531 -19.56 12.44 28.76
N PRO A 532 -18.68 13.33 28.26
CA PRO A 532 -17.41 13.66 28.93
C PRO A 532 -17.62 14.62 30.08
N THR A 533 -18.53 14.27 31.02
CA THR A 533 -18.82 15.04 32.23
C THR A 533 -17.81 14.67 33.31
N GLN A 534 -17.46 15.66 34.16
CA GLN A 534 -16.66 15.39 35.35
C GLN A 534 -17.52 14.69 36.40
N SER A 535 -16.93 13.76 37.12
CA SER A 535 -17.62 13.04 38.21
C SER A 535 -17.96 13.92 39.42
N ALA A 536 -17.19 14.99 39.66
CA ALA A 536 -17.51 15.99 40.69
C ALA A 536 -18.43 17.06 40.09
N THR A 537 -19.52 17.37 40.77
CA THR A 537 -20.39 18.48 40.39
C THR A 537 -19.63 19.79 40.54
N PRO A 538 -19.38 20.52 39.43
CA PRO A 538 -18.68 21.80 39.54
C PRO A 538 -19.55 22.73 40.36
N LYS A 539 -18.98 23.30 41.41
CA LYS A 539 -19.67 24.33 42.20
C LYS A 539 -19.89 25.54 41.31
N CYS A 540 -21.09 26.07 41.29
CA CYS A 540 -21.46 27.30 40.62
C CYS A 540 -22.75 27.85 41.25
N SER A 541 -22.66 29.05 41.80
CA SER A 541 -23.81 29.79 42.32
C SER A 541 -24.55 30.45 41.15
N MET A 542 -25.71 29.86 40.82
CA MET A 542 -26.55 30.37 39.72
C MET A 542 -27.38 31.57 40.20
N PRO A 543 -27.62 32.58 39.35
CA PRO A 543 -28.61 33.62 39.58
C PRO A 543 -29.99 33.04 39.86
N THR A 544 -30.84 33.74 40.63
CA THR A 544 -32.16 33.24 41.12
C THR A 544 -33.05 32.80 39.94
N ALA A 545 -33.33 33.64 38.94
CA ALA A 545 -34.27 33.35 37.88
C ALA A 545 -33.90 32.07 37.07
N PRO A 546 -32.64 31.89 36.54
CA PRO A 546 -32.25 30.63 35.89
C PRO A 546 -32.30 29.42 36.82
N ARG A 547 -31.94 29.59 38.12
CA ARG A 547 -31.99 28.52 39.11
C ARG A 547 -33.42 28.04 39.35
N ASP A 548 -34.38 28.97 39.58
CA ASP A 548 -35.76 28.65 39.84
C ASP A 548 -36.42 27.94 38.63
N ALA A 549 -36.08 28.37 37.39
CA ALA A 549 -36.51 27.72 36.19
C ALA A 549 -35.95 26.29 36.06
N PHE A 550 -34.68 26.09 36.40
CA PHE A 550 -34.09 24.75 36.44
C PHE A 550 -34.69 23.86 37.52
N ASP A 551 -34.97 24.40 38.73
CA ASP A 551 -35.63 23.66 39.80
C ASP A 551 -37.08 23.26 39.46
N ALA A 552 -37.79 24.06 38.70
CA ALA A 552 -39.08 23.68 38.12
C ALA A 552 -38.96 22.47 37.19
N PHE A 553 -37.99 22.50 36.28
CA PHE A 553 -37.70 21.34 35.43
C PHE A 553 -37.28 20.10 36.23
N ARG A 554 -36.40 20.27 37.19
CA ARG A 554 -35.93 19.19 38.08
C ARG A 554 -37.08 18.48 38.79
N ARG A 555 -38.03 19.26 39.39
CA ARG A 555 -39.22 18.70 40.01
C ARG A 555 -40.07 17.89 39.03
N PHE A 556 -40.34 18.45 37.83
CA PHE A 556 -41.05 17.74 36.78
C PHE A 556 -40.37 16.43 36.41
N TYR A 557 -39.06 16.47 36.14
CA TYR A 557 -38.31 15.30 35.72
C TYR A 557 -38.28 14.18 36.76
N LEU A 558 -38.00 14.53 38.02
CA LEU A 558 -37.95 13.57 39.13
C LEU A 558 -39.31 12.98 39.49
N ALA A 559 -40.39 13.72 39.32
CA ALA A 559 -41.74 13.21 39.46
C ALA A 559 -42.06 12.13 38.41
N LYS A 560 -41.60 12.33 37.19
CA LYS A 560 -41.79 11.39 36.09
C LYS A 560 -40.86 10.18 36.16
N HIS A 561 -39.66 10.34 36.70
CA HIS A 561 -38.58 9.34 36.71
C HIS A 561 -38.11 9.06 38.15
N SER A 562 -38.88 8.24 38.88
CA SER A 562 -38.50 7.83 40.23
C SER A 562 -37.17 7.04 40.23
N GLY A 563 -36.34 7.25 41.26
CA GLY A 563 -35.07 6.55 41.42
C GLY A 563 -33.88 7.08 40.57
N ARG A 564 -34.09 8.19 39.85
CA ARG A 564 -33.02 8.89 39.14
C ARG A 564 -32.52 10.09 39.95
N GLN A 565 -31.23 10.44 39.75
CA GLN A 565 -30.64 11.66 40.29
C GLN A 565 -30.31 12.61 39.12
N LEU A 566 -30.69 13.89 39.26
CA LEU A 566 -30.42 14.92 38.24
C LEU A 566 -29.47 15.97 38.82
N THR A 567 -28.32 16.18 38.19
CA THR A 567 -27.31 17.17 38.56
C THR A 567 -27.09 18.16 37.43
N LEU A 568 -27.04 19.47 37.77
CA LEU A 568 -26.77 20.50 36.78
C LEU A 568 -25.27 20.49 36.38
N GLN A 569 -24.99 20.67 35.10
CA GLN A 569 -23.61 20.77 34.53
C GLN A 569 -23.43 22.17 33.89
N PRO A 570 -23.12 23.21 34.67
CA PRO A 570 -23.09 24.61 34.18
C PRO A 570 -22.03 24.83 33.07
N GLN A 571 -20.92 24.09 33.11
CA GLN A 571 -19.82 24.22 32.13
C GLN A 571 -20.23 23.88 30.71
N LEU A 572 -21.31 23.11 30.53
CA LEU A 572 -21.82 22.68 29.21
C LEU A 572 -22.97 23.57 28.73
N GLY A 573 -23.49 24.47 29.58
CA GLY A 573 -24.64 25.32 29.29
C GLY A 573 -24.28 26.61 28.55
N SER A 574 -25.30 27.20 27.95
CA SER A 574 -25.24 28.53 27.34
C SER A 574 -26.51 29.32 27.64
N ALA A 575 -26.42 30.63 27.55
CA ALA A 575 -27.56 31.53 27.76
C ALA A 575 -27.58 32.66 26.72
N ASP A 576 -28.78 33.11 26.37
CA ASP A 576 -29.00 34.32 25.63
C ASP A 576 -29.48 35.41 26.59
N LEU A 577 -28.68 36.47 26.71
CA LEU A 577 -28.98 37.60 27.61
C LEU A 577 -29.48 38.77 26.80
N ASN A 578 -30.64 39.33 27.18
CA ASN A 578 -31.12 40.58 26.68
C ASN A 578 -30.37 41.73 27.40
N ALA A 579 -29.35 42.28 26.75
CA ALA A 579 -28.50 43.33 27.32
C ALA A 579 -28.84 44.70 26.75
N VAL A 580 -28.88 45.70 27.62
CA VAL A 580 -29.11 47.10 27.30
C VAL A 580 -27.90 47.94 27.68
N PHE A 581 -27.34 48.64 26.70
CA PHE A 581 -26.18 49.52 26.86
C PHE A 581 -26.60 50.97 26.68
N TYR A 582 -26.24 51.85 27.63
CA TYR A 582 -26.72 53.23 27.69
C TYR A 582 -25.76 54.26 27.05
N GLY A 583 -24.58 53.84 26.60
CA GLY A 583 -23.54 54.70 26.07
C GLY A 583 -22.59 55.24 27.18
N PRO A 584 -21.50 55.96 26.79
CA PRO A 584 -20.54 56.45 27.78
C PRO A 584 -21.28 57.43 28.76
N ARG A 585 -21.21 57.17 30.08
CA ARG A 585 -21.64 58.12 31.11
C ARG A 585 -20.74 59.37 31.00
N ARG A 586 -21.34 60.58 30.94
CA ARG A 586 -20.62 61.83 31.16
C ARG A 586 -20.17 61.77 32.63
N GLU A 587 -18.89 61.62 32.87
CA GLU A 587 -18.37 61.93 34.21
C GLU A 587 -18.62 63.42 34.45
N GLU A 588 -19.40 63.71 35.47
CA GLU A 588 -19.49 65.12 36.00
C GLU A 588 -18.10 65.45 36.50
N SER A 589 -17.43 66.28 35.72
CA SER A 589 -16.19 66.91 36.13
C SER A 589 -16.49 67.88 37.26
N ASN A 590 -16.29 67.43 38.49
CA ASN A 590 -16.24 68.32 39.63
C ASN A 590 -14.82 68.29 40.19
N CYS A 591 -14.30 69.52 40.27
CA CYS A 591 -13.15 70.05 41.06
C CYS A 591 -11.78 70.05 40.36
N GLY A 592 -11.43 71.18 39.90
CA GLY A 592 -10.66 72.17 40.77
C GLY A 592 -9.14 71.94 40.59
N GLY A 593 -8.53 72.92 40.00
CA GLY A 593 -7.28 73.41 40.42
C GLY A 593 -6.00 73.18 39.64
N LEU A 594 -5.58 74.23 38.96
CA LEU A 594 -4.22 74.82 38.93
C LEU A 594 -3.18 74.22 37.89
N ASP A 595 -2.95 75.10 36.92
CA ASP A 595 -1.62 75.64 36.46
C ASP A 595 -0.60 74.61 35.95
N THR A 596 0.07 74.87 34.93
CA THR A 596 0.52 75.96 34.06
C THR A 596 1.17 75.44 32.80
N PRO A 597 1.54 76.26 31.83
CA PRO A 597 1.75 75.85 30.42
C PRO A 597 3.26 75.80 30.05
N SER A 598 3.52 75.12 28.94
CA SER A 598 4.67 75.51 28.11
C SER A 598 4.54 74.89 26.70
N SER A 599 4.23 75.65 25.73
CA SER A 599 5.06 76.24 24.62
C SER A 599 5.85 75.20 23.83
N SER A 600 5.52 75.17 22.55
CA SER A 600 6.29 75.63 21.40
C SER A 600 5.77 74.98 20.11
N SER A 601 5.20 75.76 19.24
CA SER A 601 5.71 76.32 17.97
C SER A 601 6.27 75.41 16.94
N SER A 602 5.57 75.39 15.79
CA SER A 602 6.01 75.99 14.52
C SER A 602 5.07 75.50 13.37
N ILE A 603 4.41 76.40 12.77
CA ILE A 603 4.58 77.05 11.46
C ILE A 603 4.57 76.09 10.28
N GLY A 604 3.61 76.41 9.37
CA GLY A 604 3.68 75.93 7.97
C GLY A 604 2.37 76.02 7.19
N ASN A 605 2.05 77.21 6.75
CA ASN A 605 1.29 77.73 5.60
C ASN A 605 0.60 76.74 4.62
N GLY A 606 -0.63 77.18 4.23
CA GLY A 606 -0.97 77.20 2.85
C GLY A 606 -2.47 77.07 2.47
N SER A 607 -3.13 78.22 2.38
CA SER A 607 -4.20 78.74 1.48
C SER A 607 -5.44 77.85 1.21
N SER A 608 -6.55 78.40 1.70
CA SER A 608 -7.83 78.79 1.03
C SER A 608 -8.47 77.90 -0.02
N THR A 609 -9.68 77.41 0.20
CA THR A 609 -10.84 77.98 -0.43
C THR A 609 -12.18 77.59 0.24
N SER A 610 -13.04 78.54 0.32
CA SER A 610 -14.38 78.64 0.84
C SER A 610 -15.37 77.51 0.43
N GLY A 611 -16.17 77.12 1.35
CA GLY A 611 -17.36 76.30 1.15
C GLY A 611 -18.12 76.12 2.43
N SER A 612 -18.94 77.05 2.82
CA SER A 612 -19.86 76.99 3.91
C SER A 612 -20.90 75.86 3.70
N GLN A 613 -20.78 74.79 4.49
CA GLN A 613 -21.92 73.98 4.81
C GLN A 613 -22.05 73.87 6.34
N VAL A 614 -23.10 74.49 6.81
CA VAL A 614 -23.64 74.35 8.17
C VAL A 614 -23.97 72.86 8.43
N SER A 615 -23.07 72.10 9.01
CA SER A 615 -23.42 70.84 9.57
C SER A 615 -24.11 71.03 10.88
N GLN A 616 -25.42 70.82 10.88
CA GLN A 616 -26.21 70.59 12.05
C GLN A 616 -25.60 69.45 12.85
N ARG A 617 -24.89 69.79 13.95
CA ARG A 617 -24.61 68.81 14.99
C ARG A 617 -25.98 68.38 15.56
N SER A 618 -26.54 67.29 15.00
CA SER A 618 -27.63 66.57 15.63
C SER A 618 -27.13 66.10 16.99
N SER A 619 -27.79 66.60 18.03
CA SER A 619 -27.73 66.06 19.35
C SER A 619 -28.18 64.57 19.28
N GLN A 620 -27.22 63.68 19.23
CA GLN A 620 -27.50 62.25 19.36
C GLN A 620 -28.04 62.02 20.75
N CYS A 621 -29.34 61.95 20.91
CA CYS A 621 -29.99 61.32 22.03
C CYS A 621 -29.40 59.93 22.24
N ASN A 622 -28.89 59.70 23.45
CA ASN A 622 -28.42 58.41 23.90
C ASN A 622 -29.60 57.39 23.97
N THR A 623 -30.03 56.92 22.82
CA THR A 623 -31.03 55.84 22.78
C THR A 623 -30.37 54.55 23.26
N PRO A 624 -30.97 53.84 24.22
CA PRO A 624 -30.43 52.60 24.79
C PRO A 624 -30.32 51.55 23.67
N ARG A 625 -29.13 51.00 23.51
CA ARG A 625 -28.86 49.94 22.49
C ARG A 625 -29.17 48.59 23.10
N LYS A 626 -30.10 47.86 22.45
CA LYS A 626 -30.50 46.52 22.88
C LYS A 626 -29.79 45.48 22.01
N HIS A 627 -29.15 44.52 22.67
CA HIS A 627 -28.50 43.38 22.02
C HIS A 627 -28.86 42.09 22.76
N ILE A 628 -28.99 41.00 22.00
CA ILE A 628 -29.03 39.64 22.57
C ILE A 628 -27.60 39.12 22.60
N ILE A 629 -27.05 38.90 23.78
CA ILE A 629 -25.67 38.38 23.94
C ILE A 629 -25.73 36.89 24.23
N GLN A 630 -25.21 36.08 23.31
CA GLN A 630 -25.08 34.65 23.54
C GLN A 630 -23.76 34.36 24.26
N VAL A 631 -23.87 33.78 25.47
CA VAL A 631 -22.77 33.55 26.40
C VAL A 631 -22.81 32.12 26.97
N SER A 632 -21.72 31.66 27.57
CA SER A 632 -21.74 30.42 28.38
C SER A 632 -22.43 30.65 29.72
N THR A 633 -22.86 29.59 30.40
CA THR A 633 -23.47 29.69 31.75
C THR A 633 -22.56 30.42 32.72
N TYR A 634 -21.25 30.14 32.69
CA TYR A 634 -20.30 30.87 33.57
C TYR A 634 -20.23 32.37 33.24
N GLN A 635 -20.17 32.71 31.94
CA GLN A 635 -20.21 34.13 31.54
C GLN A 635 -21.52 34.79 31.92
N MET A 636 -22.66 34.07 31.81
CA MET A 636 -23.96 34.55 32.29
C MET A 636 -23.93 34.84 33.81
N CYS A 637 -23.42 33.90 34.62
CA CYS A 637 -23.33 34.09 36.07
C CYS A 637 -22.51 35.35 36.43
N VAL A 638 -21.38 35.56 35.75
CA VAL A 638 -20.56 36.76 35.92
C VAL A 638 -21.31 38.04 35.53
N LEU A 639 -21.92 38.06 34.32
CA LEU A 639 -22.58 39.26 33.78
C LEU A 639 -23.80 39.64 34.62
N MET A 640 -24.55 38.70 35.17
CA MET A 640 -25.73 38.94 35.97
C MET A 640 -25.41 39.64 37.32
N LEU A 641 -24.17 39.56 37.84
CA LEU A 641 -23.74 40.29 39.01
C LEU A 641 -23.74 41.80 38.80
N PHE A 642 -23.43 42.24 37.55
CA PHE A 642 -23.39 43.65 37.18
C PHE A 642 -24.76 44.34 37.09
N ASN A 643 -25.84 43.57 37.28
CA ASN A 643 -27.17 44.16 37.48
C ASN A 643 -27.32 44.84 38.87
N LYS A 644 -26.50 44.43 39.84
CA LYS A 644 -26.56 44.91 41.20
C LYS A 644 -25.45 45.92 41.54
N ARG A 645 -24.27 45.75 40.91
CA ARG A 645 -23.08 46.58 41.18
C ARG A 645 -22.39 46.93 39.86
N GLU A 646 -21.89 48.16 39.79
CA GLU A 646 -21.24 48.69 38.60
C GLU A 646 -19.80 48.24 38.45
N ARG A 647 -19.12 47.98 39.59
CA ARG A 647 -17.74 47.54 39.68
C ARG A 647 -17.63 46.32 40.60
N LEU A 648 -16.82 45.33 40.20
CA LEU A 648 -16.54 44.13 40.97
C LEU A 648 -15.07 43.74 40.81
N THR A 649 -14.43 43.36 41.93
CA THR A 649 -13.09 42.76 41.88
C THR A 649 -13.17 41.30 41.49
N TYR A 650 -12.04 40.73 41.10
CA TYR A 650 -11.94 39.29 40.78
C TYR A 650 -12.39 38.42 41.98
N GLU A 651 -11.92 38.77 43.20
CA GLU A 651 -12.26 38.02 44.44
C GLU A 651 -13.75 38.05 44.75
N GLU A 652 -14.41 39.22 44.58
CA GLU A 652 -15.86 39.32 44.74
C GLU A 652 -16.63 38.49 43.73
N ILE A 653 -16.20 38.51 42.46
CA ILE A 653 -16.83 37.70 41.43
C ILE A 653 -16.64 36.20 41.71
N GLN A 654 -15.44 35.79 42.18
CA GLN A 654 -15.17 34.40 42.52
C GLN A 654 -16.01 33.95 43.75
N GLY A 655 -16.05 34.78 44.77
CA GLY A 655 -16.83 34.46 46.00
C GLY A 655 -18.33 34.37 45.75
N GLU A 656 -18.91 35.21 44.89
CA GLU A 656 -20.35 35.20 44.59
C GLU A 656 -20.77 34.13 43.60
N THR A 657 -19.88 33.78 42.64
CA THR A 657 -20.20 32.79 41.63
C THR A 657 -19.76 31.39 42.00
N ASP A 658 -18.80 31.22 42.89
CA ASP A 658 -18.16 29.93 43.25
C ASP A 658 -17.69 29.11 42.02
N ILE A 659 -17.34 29.82 40.93
CA ILE A 659 -16.83 29.21 39.69
C ILE A 659 -15.37 28.81 39.93
N PRO A 660 -14.94 27.60 39.48
CA PRO A 660 -13.54 27.19 39.56
C PRO A 660 -12.62 28.24 38.93
N GLU A 661 -11.52 28.57 39.61
CA GLU A 661 -10.57 29.64 39.23
C GLU A 661 -10.18 29.61 37.72
N ARG A 662 -9.83 28.46 37.22
CA ARG A 662 -9.45 28.27 35.81
C ARG A 662 -10.57 28.65 34.84
N ASP A 663 -11.80 28.30 35.14
CA ASP A 663 -12.94 28.56 34.28
C ASP A 663 -13.42 30.01 34.42
N LEU A 664 -13.29 30.57 35.59
CA LEU A 664 -13.55 32.00 35.86
C LEU A 664 -12.57 32.88 35.07
N VAL A 665 -11.26 32.61 35.12
CA VAL A 665 -10.25 33.32 34.35
C VAL A 665 -10.55 33.30 32.87
N ARG A 666 -10.91 32.16 32.34
CA ARG A 666 -11.30 32.00 30.91
C ARG A 666 -12.58 32.80 30.56
N ALA A 667 -13.55 32.78 31.43
CA ALA A 667 -14.79 33.53 31.26
C ALA A 667 -14.52 35.04 31.22
N LEU A 668 -13.76 35.54 32.16
CA LEU A 668 -13.37 36.96 32.25
C LEU A 668 -12.48 37.40 31.09
N GLN A 669 -11.51 36.54 30.64
CA GLN A 669 -10.69 36.82 29.46
C GLN A 669 -11.57 37.01 28.23
N SER A 670 -12.56 36.16 28.04
CA SER A 670 -13.45 36.24 26.86
C SER A 670 -14.37 37.47 26.90
N LEU A 671 -14.75 37.93 28.06
CA LEU A 671 -15.61 39.11 28.25
C LEU A 671 -14.85 40.44 28.20
N ALA A 672 -13.59 40.48 28.70
CA ALA A 672 -12.84 41.72 28.89
C ALA A 672 -11.64 41.93 27.96
N MET A 673 -11.09 40.86 27.34
CA MET A 673 -9.79 40.95 26.64
C MET A 673 -9.88 40.79 25.12
N GLY A 674 -11.03 40.67 24.54
CA GLY A 674 -11.24 40.61 23.07
C GLY A 674 -10.94 41.92 22.33
N LYS A 675 -11.28 41.98 21.05
CA LYS A 675 -11.22 43.21 20.25
C LYS A 675 -12.07 44.32 20.94
N ALA A 676 -11.66 45.57 20.86
CA ALA A 676 -12.33 46.71 21.53
C ALA A 676 -13.84 46.73 21.27
N THR A 677 -14.27 46.38 20.06
CA THR A 677 -15.68 46.30 19.65
C THR A 677 -16.43 45.05 20.18
N GLN A 678 -15.75 44.10 20.81
CA GLN A 678 -16.35 42.85 21.34
C GLN A 678 -16.25 42.73 22.85
N ARG A 679 -15.64 43.70 23.52
CA ARG A 679 -15.51 43.69 24.98
C ARG A 679 -16.81 44.10 25.65
N ILE A 680 -17.41 43.20 26.41
CA ILE A 680 -18.59 43.47 27.25
C ILE A 680 -18.20 44.07 28.58
N LEU A 681 -17.06 43.66 29.11
CA LEU A 681 -16.47 44.18 30.34
C LEU A 681 -15.16 44.94 30.06
N LEU A 682 -14.88 45.95 30.87
CA LEU A 682 -13.61 46.64 30.94
C LEU A 682 -12.86 46.16 32.19
N LYS A 683 -11.57 45.89 32.01
CA LYS A 683 -10.67 45.44 33.07
C LYS A 683 -9.71 46.57 33.47
N HIS A 684 -9.52 46.77 34.77
CA HIS A 684 -8.57 47.69 35.34
C HIS A 684 -7.65 46.98 36.34
N PRO A 685 -6.32 47.10 36.26
CA PRO A 685 -5.54 47.73 35.18
C PRO A 685 -5.61 46.95 33.84
N ARG A 686 -5.29 47.61 32.76
CA ARG A 686 -5.33 46.99 31.38
C ARG A 686 -4.09 46.13 31.12
N THR A 687 -3.87 45.12 31.92
CA THR A 687 -2.81 44.10 31.74
C THR A 687 -3.29 42.91 30.93
N LYS A 688 -2.37 42.09 30.43
CA LYS A 688 -2.73 40.87 29.68
C LYS A 688 -3.17 39.71 30.59
N GLU A 689 -2.80 39.71 31.83
CA GLU A 689 -3.12 38.66 32.80
C GLU A 689 -4.24 39.11 33.72
N ILE A 690 -4.98 38.16 34.28
CA ILE A 690 -6.04 38.39 35.25
C ILE A 690 -5.48 37.96 36.61
N GLU A 691 -5.42 38.93 37.49
CA GLU A 691 -4.93 38.81 38.84
C GLU A 691 -6.07 39.04 39.86
N SER A 692 -5.92 38.56 41.08
CA SER A 692 -6.91 38.70 42.16
C SER A 692 -7.32 40.15 42.47
N THR A 693 -6.44 41.09 42.28
CA THR A 693 -6.63 42.54 42.49
C THR A 693 -7.34 43.26 41.37
N ASN A 694 -7.55 42.59 40.21
CA ASN A 694 -8.14 43.26 39.05
C ASN A 694 -9.62 43.57 39.25
N CYS A 695 -10.04 44.74 38.77
CA CYS A 695 -11.40 45.20 38.83
C CYS A 695 -12.06 45.20 37.45
N PHE A 696 -13.33 44.85 37.41
CA PHE A 696 -14.14 44.77 36.18
C PHE A 696 -15.35 45.68 36.28
N CYS A 697 -15.73 46.31 35.16
CA CYS A 697 -16.95 47.11 35.00
C CYS A 697 -17.57 46.88 33.63
N VAL A 698 -18.85 47.21 33.50
CA VAL A 698 -19.59 47.07 32.21
C VAL A 698 -19.06 48.08 31.19
N ASN A 699 -18.92 47.65 29.95
CA ASN A 699 -18.56 48.55 28.84
C ASN A 699 -19.81 49.14 28.20
N ASP A 700 -20.32 50.25 28.76
CA ASP A 700 -21.49 50.94 28.18
C ASP A 700 -21.26 51.50 26.76
N SER A 701 -20.01 51.60 26.34
CA SER A 701 -19.65 52.01 24.98
C SER A 701 -19.76 50.86 23.97
N PHE A 702 -20.11 49.64 24.39
CA PHE A 702 -20.25 48.49 23.51
C PHE A 702 -21.23 48.77 22.38
N THR A 703 -20.85 48.46 21.14
CA THR A 703 -21.69 48.58 19.96
C THR A 703 -21.41 47.47 18.98
N SER A 704 -22.44 46.95 18.37
CA SER A 704 -22.33 45.90 17.33
C SER A 704 -23.36 46.18 16.22
N LYS A 705 -22.97 45.86 14.99
CA LYS A 705 -23.89 45.85 13.83
C LYS A 705 -24.94 44.75 13.93
N LEU A 706 -24.66 43.72 14.73
CA LEU A 706 -25.52 42.54 14.88
C LEU A 706 -26.42 42.74 16.09
N HIS A 707 -27.70 42.47 15.97
CA HIS A 707 -28.64 42.43 17.11
C HIS A 707 -28.31 41.28 18.06
N ARG A 708 -27.97 40.11 17.52
CA ARG A 708 -27.51 38.93 18.28
C ARG A 708 -26.02 38.77 18.20
N VAL A 709 -25.32 38.94 19.31
CA VAL A 709 -23.86 38.92 19.41
C VAL A 709 -23.40 37.69 20.18
N LYS A 710 -22.63 36.87 19.55
CA LYS A 710 -22.01 35.70 20.21
C LYS A 710 -20.68 36.05 20.79
N ILE A 711 -20.53 35.91 22.11
CA ILE A 711 -19.24 36.02 22.78
C ILE A 711 -18.49 34.70 22.58
N GLN A 712 -17.37 34.77 21.92
CA GLN A 712 -16.54 33.62 21.76
C GLN A 712 -15.85 33.30 23.08
N THR A 713 -16.04 32.08 23.60
CA THR A 713 -15.18 31.57 24.65
C THR A 713 -13.74 31.54 24.12
N VAL A 714 -12.77 31.86 24.97
CA VAL A 714 -11.36 31.67 24.62
C VAL A 714 -11.18 30.20 24.27
N ALA A 715 -11.16 29.90 22.99
CA ALA A 715 -10.88 28.57 22.51
C ALA A 715 -9.42 28.29 22.84
N ALA A 716 -9.16 27.35 23.70
CA ALA A 716 -7.86 26.74 23.76
C ALA A 716 -7.56 26.21 22.34
N LYS A 717 -6.51 26.72 21.72
CA LYS A 717 -5.96 26.13 20.49
C LYS A 717 -5.33 24.78 20.86
N GLY A 718 -6.16 23.73 20.98
CA GLY A 718 -5.76 22.44 21.54
C GLY A 718 -5.82 22.43 23.09
N GLU A 719 -5.73 21.24 23.67
CA GLU A 719 -5.55 21.11 25.13
C GLU A 719 -4.15 21.63 25.50
N SER A 720 -4.06 22.30 26.63
CA SER A 720 -2.77 22.67 27.22
C SER A 720 -2.00 21.40 27.64
N GLU A 721 -0.67 21.47 27.75
CA GLU A 721 0.12 20.30 28.19
C GLU A 721 -0.34 19.68 29.53
N PRO A 722 -0.75 20.44 30.56
CA PRO A 722 -1.36 19.84 31.77
C PRO A 722 -2.67 19.11 31.47
N GLU A 723 -3.52 19.63 30.58
CA GLU A 723 -4.80 19.02 30.22
C GLU A 723 -4.58 17.71 29.44
N ARG A 724 -3.62 17.69 28.51
CA ARG A 724 -3.22 16.49 27.79
C ARG A 724 -2.70 15.42 28.74
N ARG A 725 -1.88 15.81 29.72
CA ARG A 725 -1.38 14.89 30.73
C ARG A 725 -2.52 14.31 31.58
N GLU A 726 -3.48 15.12 31.96
CA GLU A 726 -4.67 14.66 32.69
C GLU A 726 -5.52 13.71 31.85
N THR A 727 -5.72 14.03 30.57
CA THR A 727 -6.45 13.16 29.62
C THR A 727 -5.75 11.83 29.45
N ARG A 728 -4.41 11.81 29.28
CA ARG A 728 -3.63 10.58 29.19
C ARG A 728 -3.66 9.76 30.47
N ASN A 729 -3.52 10.37 31.64
CA ASN A 729 -3.61 9.66 32.91
C ASN A 729 -4.97 8.95 33.07
N LYS A 730 -6.08 9.61 32.67
CA LYS A 730 -7.40 8.98 32.66
C LYS A 730 -7.52 7.83 31.68
N VAL A 731 -6.91 7.94 30.49
CA VAL A 731 -6.84 6.84 29.52
C VAL A 731 -6.04 5.67 30.11
N ASP A 732 -4.91 5.95 30.77
CA ASP A 732 -4.08 4.89 31.37
C ASP A 732 -4.79 4.17 32.52
N GLU A 733 -5.60 4.88 33.33
CA GLU A 733 -6.44 4.23 34.33
C GLU A 733 -7.53 3.35 33.68
N ASP A 734 -8.21 3.85 32.65
CA ASP A 734 -9.20 3.07 31.91
C ASP A 734 -8.56 1.81 31.29
N ARG A 735 -7.34 1.92 30.71
CA ARG A 735 -6.58 0.79 30.18
C ARG A 735 -6.28 -0.28 31.22
N LYS A 736 -5.94 0.11 32.45
CA LYS A 736 -5.71 -0.85 33.54
C LYS A 736 -6.96 -1.69 33.83
N HIS A 737 -8.13 -1.08 33.85
CA HIS A 737 -9.39 -1.79 34.06
C HIS A 737 -9.76 -2.67 32.86
N GLU A 738 -9.52 -2.22 31.62
CA GLU A 738 -9.76 -3.01 30.42
C GLU A 738 -8.84 -4.24 30.35
N ILE A 739 -7.58 -4.11 30.75
CA ILE A 739 -6.62 -5.23 30.83
C ILE A 739 -7.11 -6.24 31.89
N GLU A 740 -7.50 -5.79 33.08
CA GLU A 740 -8.03 -6.69 34.12
C GLU A 740 -9.30 -7.41 33.65
N ALA A 741 -10.22 -6.70 33.02
CA ALA A 741 -11.43 -7.29 32.45
C ALA A 741 -11.14 -8.33 31.35
N ALA A 742 -10.13 -8.08 30.49
CA ALA A 742 -9.69 -9.03 29.48
C ALA A 742 -9.09 -10.30 30.10
N ILE A 743 -8.18 -10.12 31.09
CA ILE A 743 -7.58 -11.23 31.82
C ILE A 743 -8.66 -12.10 32.47
N VAL A 744 -9.62 -11.49 33.16
CA VAL A 744 -10.71 -12.24 33.84
C VAL A 744 -11.57 -12.97 32.82
N ARG A 745 -11.96 -12.36 31.70
CA ARG A 745 -12.75 -13.02 30.63
C ARG A 745 -12.04 -14.24 30.09
N ILE A 746 -10.75 -14.11 29.77
CA ILE A 746 -9.94 -15.20 29.22
C ILE A 746 -9.80 -16.32 30.25
N MET A 747 -9.42 -16.00 31.47
CA MET A 747 -9.22 -16.97 32.52
C MET A 747 -10.53 -17.66 32.95
N LYS A 748 -11.65 -16.95 32.97
CA LYS A 748 -12.97 -17.53 33.22
C LYS A 748 -13.35 -18.57 32.15
N ALA A 749 -13.00 -18.33 30.89
CA ALA A 749 -13.28 -19.25 29.80
C ALA A 749 -12.31 -20.44 29.77
N ARG A 750 -11.01 -20.18 29.96
CA ARG A 750 -9.93 -21.18 29.81
C ARG A 750 -9.64 -21.98 31.10
N LYS A 751 -10.00 -21.44 32.27
CA LYS A 751 -9.78 -21.98 33.63
C LYS A 751 -8.32 -22.09 34.04
N ARG A 752 -7.41 -22.59 33.22
CA ARG A 752 -5.98 -22.71 33.48
C ARG A 752 -5.16 -22.28 32.27
N MET A 753 -4.12 -21.47 32.47
CA MET A 753 -3.34 -20.94 31.36
C MET A 753 -1.91 -20.56 31.77
N PRO A 754 -0.89 -20.85 30.94
CA PRO A 754 0.50 -20.38 31.11
C PRO A 754 0.60 -18.86 30.91
N HIS A 755 1.54 -18.21 31.61
CA HIS A 755 1.77 -16.78 31.57
C HIS A 755 1.92 -16.23 30.14
N ASN A 756 2.79 -16.85 29.32
CA ASN A 756 3.09 -16.37 27.98
C ASN A 756 1.84 -16.40 27.06
N ILE A 757 1.08 -17.47 27.12
CA ILE A 757 -0.16 -17.62 26.33
C ILE A 757 -1.21 -16.60 26.80
N LEU A 758 -1.35 -16.40 28.12
CA LEU A 758 -2.28 -15.41 28.66
C LEU A 758 -1.90 -14.00 28.20
N VAL A 759 -0.62 -13.61 28.25
CA VAL A 759 -0.16 -12.30 27.77
C VAL A 759 -0.44 -12.12 26.29
N THR A 760 -0.18 -13.15 25.47
CA THR A 760 -0.47 -13.11 24.03
C THR A 760 -1.96 -12.96 23.76
N GLU A 761 -2.81 -13.74 24.41
CA GLU A 761 -4.27 -13.72 24.20
C GLU A 761 -4.90 -12.40 24.68
N VAL A 762 -4.42 -11.81 25.79
CA VAL A 762 -4.80 -10.47 26.27
C VAL A 762 -4.39 -9.39 25.28
N THR A 763 -3.16 -9.47 24.76
CA THR A 763 -2.66 -8.50 23.77
C THR A 763 -3.47 -8.56 22.48
N GLU A 764 -3.77 -9.73 21.99
CA GLU A 764 -4.58 -9.93 20.79
C GLU A 764 -6.01 -9.38 20.96
N GLN A 765 -6.63 -9.65 22.11
CA GLN A 765 -7.98 -9.16 22.40
C GLN A 765 -8.07 -7.61 22.49
N LEU A 766 -6.99 -6.95 22.94
CA LEU A 766 -6.97 -5.50 23.15
C LEU A 766 -6.33 -4.73 21.98
N ARG A 767 -5.65 -5.43 21.06
CA ARG A 767 -4.93 -4.84 19.90
C ARG A 767 -5.80 -3.92 19.04
N GLY A 768 -7.09 -4.20 18.94
CA GLY A 768 -8.02 -3.37 18.18
C GLY A 768 -8.28 -1.99 18.80
N ARG A 769 -7.88 -1.75 20.06
CA ARG A 769 -8.08 -0.49 20.80
C ARG A 769 -6.78 0.19 21.19
N PHE A 770 -5.86 -0.57 21.79
CA PHE A 770 -4.52 -0.13 22.17
C PHE A 770 -3.60 -1.35 22.31
N LEU A 771 -2.29 -1.12 22.26
CA LEU A 771 -1.29 -2.17 22.47
C LEU A 771 -0.87 -2.18 23.95
N PRO A 772 -1.30 -3.19 24.77
CA PRO A 772 -0.96 -3.22 26.17
C PRO A 772 0.51 -3.63 26.38
N SER A 773 1.20 -2.94 27.29
CA SER A 773 2.56 -3.34 27.66
C SER A 773 2.54 -4.64 28.46
N PRO A 774 3.40 -5.63 28.13
CA PRO A 774 3.52 -6.89 28.90
C PRO A 774 3.81 -6.65 30.40
N VAL A 775 4.53 -5.59 30.71
CA VAL A 775 4.83 -5.21 32.11
C VAL A 775 3.55 -4.81 32.85
N ILE A 776 2.65 -4.06 32.19
CA ILE A 776 1.38 -3.65 32.79
C ILE A 776 0.46 -4.88 32.93
N ILE A 777 0.39 -5.75 31.92
CA ILE A 777 -0.40 -6.98 32.01
C ILE A 777 0.06 -7.81 33.22
N LYS A 778 1.38 -7.99 33.40
CA LYS A 778 1.94 -8.71 34.54
C LYS A 778 1.53 -8.07 35.88
N LYS A 779 1.63 -6.75 36.01
CA LYS A 779 1.19 -6.02 37.22
C LYS A 779 -0.30 -6.22 37.49
N ARG A 780 -1.13 -6.28 36.44
CA ARG A 780 -2.58 -6.52 36.61
C ARG A 780 -2.90 -7.95 37.00
N ILE A 781 -2.13 -8.94 36.48
CA ILE A 781 -2.24 -10.34 36.91
C ILE A 781 -1.88 -10.47 38.40
N GLU A 782 -0.80 -9.87 38.88
CA GLU A 782 -0.43 -9.90 40.31
C GLU A 782 -1.53 -9.26 41.15
N GLY A 783 -2.07 -8.10 40.78
CA GLY A 783 -3.18 -7.50 41.49
C GLY A 783 -4.48 -8.30 41.50
N LEU A 784 -4.71 -9.12 40.47
CA LEU A 784 -5.84 -10.07 40.43
C LEU A 784 -5.58 -11.30 41.31
N ILE A 785 -4.32 -11.71 41.48
CA ILE A 785 -3.93 -12.77 42.43
C ILE A 785 -4.10 -12.28 43.86
N GLU A 786 -3.65 -11.07 44.18
CA GLU A 786 -3.85 -10.41 45.52
C GLU A 786 -5.34 -10.29 45.90
N ARG A 787 -6.20 -10.12 44.90
CA ARG A 787 -7.67 -10.03 45.10
C ARG A 787 -8.38 -11.38 44.96
N GLU A 788 -7.65 -12.50 44.91
CA GLU A 788 -8.14 -13.88 44.85
C GLU A 788 -9.01 -14.24 43.62
N TYR A 789 -8.94 -13.46 42.55
CA TYR A 789 -9.56 -13.82 41.28
C TYR A 789 -8.77 -14.87 40.54
N LEU A 790 -7.45 -14.90 40.71
CA LEU A 790 -6.52 -15.85 40.10
C LEU A 790 -5.62 -16.45 41.19
N ALA A 791 -5.10 -17.65 40.93
CA ALA A 791 -4.07 -18.28 41.74
C ALA A 791 -2.97 -18.84 40.84
N ARG A 792 -1.76 -19.00 41.42
CA ARG A 792 -0.67 -19.74 40.77
C ARG A 792 -0.84 -21.23 41.07
N THR A 793 -0.55 -22.08 40.08
CA THR A 793 -0.59 -23.52 40.36
C THR A 793 0.57 -23.93 41.27
N PRO A 794 0.36 -24.90 42.18
CA PRO A 794 1.45 -25.40 43.03
C PRO A 794 2.59 -26.03 42.25
N GLU A 795 2.29 -26.63 41.09
CA GLU A 795 3.20 -27.38 40.24
C GLU A 795 4.10 -26.47 39.40
N ASP A 796 3.55 -25.35 38.89
CA ASP A 796 4.29 -24.39 38.07
C ASP A 796 3.81 -22.94 38.36
N ARG A 797 4.71 -22.12 38.94
CA ARG A 797 4.42 -20.71 39.23
C ARG A 797 4.14 -19.82 38.02
N LYS A 798 4.43 -20.33 36.79
CA LYS A 798 4.15 -19.64 35.52
C LYS A 798 2.76 -19.94 34.98
N VAL A 799 2.02 -20.85 35.61
CA VAL A 799 0.66 -21.20 35.21
C VAL A 799 -0.33 -20.64 36.21
N TYR A 800 -1.39 -20.00 35.70
CA TYR A 800 -2.45 -19.41 36.48
C TYR A 800 -3.72 -20.23 36.39
N THR A 801 -4.52 -20.22 37.44
CA THR A 801 -5.87 -20.80 37.52
C THR A 801 -6.89 -19.73 37.89
N TYR A 802 -8.08 -19.83 37.36
CA TYR A 802 -9.21 -18.98 37.73
C TYR A 802 -9.83 -19.52 39.03
N VAL A 803 -9.98 -18.64 40.02
CA VAL A 803 -10.49 -19.01 41.36
C VAL A 803 -11.92 -18.57 41.55
N ALA A 804 -12.30 -17.32 41.12
CA ALA A 804 -13.63 -16.74 41.37
C ALA A 804 -14.70 -17.21 40.39
#